data_846883942efe36bc8dfb170f0ad54e9c
#
_entry.id   846883942efe36bc8dfb170f0ad54e9c
#
_cell.length_a   1.000
_cell.length_b   1.000
_cell.length_c   1.000
_cell.angle_alpha   90.00
_cell.angle_beta   90.00
_cell.angle_gamma   90.00
#
_symmetry.space_group_name_H-M   'P 1'
#
loop_
_entity.id
_entity.type
_entity.pdbx_description
1 polymer ?
#
loop_
_entity_poly.entity_id
_entity_poly.type
_entity_poly.pdbx_seq_one_letter_code
_entity_poly.pdbx_strand_id
1 'polypeptide(L)'
;MSRTIILIPISTGVGLTSVSLGVINALEQKGAKVGFMKPISQPNTGEDIIDRTTAIVRTNTGLETTEPFMLSVAESLIGQNQSDVLLEKIVENHQRLAKNNEIVIVEGLIPTRKHPFANSINYEIAQALDAEIVLVAAPATETPAQLKERVEAAASLFGGQNNKNLLGVIVNKFNAPVDESGRTRPDLSEIFDSFQHSHNSESELVKLFAQSQLNLLACIPWSADLIATRAVDLIKHLGASILNEGDVNRRIRGITFCARSLPNMVEHFRAGSLLVVSADRPDVIVAAALAVSNGIEIGGLLLTGGYKLDPQINKLCQHVFENKKLPVFRIEGNTWQTALSLQSFNLEVPVDDKERIENIKRYISEKLDAAFVNGLVEASSRLRRLSPPAFRFQLTELARAANKRIVLPEGDEPRTIKAAILCAERGIAECILLANPEEVKRVAESQGVKLVKGITVVDPASVRENYVARLVELRKAKGMTETMAREQLEDNVVLGTMMLEANEVDGLVSGAVHTTANTIRPPMQIIKTAPGSSIISSIFFMLLPDQVLVYGDCAVNPDPTAEQLAEIAIQSAESAKSFGIDPKVAMISYSTGSSGSGADVEKVKEATRIAKEKRPDLLIDGPLQYDAAVMEDVARSKAPNSPVAGQATVFIFPDLNTGNTTYKAVQRSADLVSIGPMLQGMRKPVNDLSRGALVDDIVYTIALTAIQATQ
;
A
#
# COMPACT_ATOMS: atom_id res chain seq x y z
N MET A 1 13.87 4.82 -9.33
CA MET A 1 12.86 4.48 -8.30
C MET A 1 11.66 3.87 -9.00
N SER A 2 11.08 2.79 -8.45
CA SER A 2 9.95 2.07 -9.04
C SER A 2 8.67 2.92 -9.08
N ARG A 3 7.86 2.83 -10.14
CA ARG A 3 6.52 3.43 -10.25
C ARG A 3 5.48 2.44 -9.72
N THR A 4 4.46 2.90 -9.03
CA THR A 4 3.44 2.03 -8.44
C THR A 4 2.06 2.35 -9.03
N ILE A 5 1.35 1.34 -9.50
CA ILE A 5 0.02 1.48 -10.09
C ILE A 5 -0.91 0.50 -9.37
N ILE A 6 -1.99 1.03 -8.80
CA ILE A 6 -3.01 0.20 -8.16
C ILE A 6 -4.25 0.11 -9.05
N LEU A 7 -4.68 -1.12 -9.32
CA LEU A 7 -5.91 -1.42 -10.04
C LEU A 7 -7.03 -1.63 -9.02
N ILE A 8 -7.99 -0.71 -8.96
CA ILE A 8 -9.06 -0.74 -7.97
C ILE A 8 -10.40 -1.10 -8.65
N PRO A 9 -11.00 -2.23 -8.28
CA PRO A 9 -12.32 -2.61 -8.81
C PRO A 9 -13.42 -1.78 -8.14
N ILE A 10 -14.33 -1.22 -8.92
CA ILE A 10 -15.46 -0.45 -8.37
C ILE A 10 -16.67 -1.31 -8.01
N SER A 11 -16.69 -2.58 -8.42
CA SER A 11 -17.73 -3.56 -8.11
C SER A 11 -17.22 -4.99 -8.24
N THR A 12 -18.05 -5.95 -7.84
CA THR A 12 -17.79 -7.38 -8.08
C THR A 12 -17.86 -7.71 -9.58
N GLY A 13 -17.18 -8.78 -9.98
CA GLY A 13 -17.31 -9.34 -11.33
C GLY A 13 -16.63 -8.53 -12.45
N VAL A 14 -15.87 -7.48 -12.15
CA VAL A 14 -15.19 -6.63 -13.17
C VAL A 14 -14.08 -7.36 -13.94
N GLY A 15 -13.67 -8.56 -13.52
CA GLY A 15 -12.58 -9.31 -14.16
C GLY A 15 -11.20 -8.73 -13.85
N LEU A 16 -10.99 -8.31 -12.61
CA LEU A 16 -9.78 -7.62 -12.16
C LEU A 16 -8.50 -8.38 -12.49
N THR A 17 -8.42 -9.69 -12.18
CA THR A 17 -7.29 -10.56 -12.53
C THR A 17 -6.93 -10.51 -14.02
N SER A 18 -7.96 -10.56 -14.89
CA SER A 18 -7.74 -10.49 -16.34
C SER A 18 -7.14 -9.15 -16.75
N VAL A 19 -7.65 -8.05 -16.18
CA VAL A 19 -7.12 -6.70 -16.43
C VAL A 19 -5.69 -6.59 -15.91
N SER A 20 -5.40 -7.09 -14.72
CA SER A 20 -4.04 -7.12 -14.16
C SER A 20 -3.06 -7.84 -15.10
N LEU A 21 -3.43 -9.02 -15.59
CA LEU A 21 -2.62 -9.79 -16.53
C LEU A 21 -2.39 -9.04 -17.87
N GLY A 22 -3.42 -8.36 -18.39
CA GLY A 22 -3.30 -7.58 -19.62
C GLY A 22 -2.40 -6.35 -19.48
N VAL A 23 -2.52 -5.63 -18.36
CA VAL A 23 -1.66 -4.47 -18.06
C VAL A 23 -0.20 -4.92 -17.89
N ILE A 24 0.04 -5.98 -17.14
CA ILE A 24 1.38 -6.59 -16.99
C ILE A 24 1.96 -6.91 -18.36
N ASN A 25 1.22 -7.64 -19.20
CA ASN A 25 1.67 -8.02 -20.54
C ASN A 25 2.01 -6.81 -21.43
N ALA A 26 1.17 -5.76 -21.39
CA ALA A 26 1.42 -4.54 -22.14
C ALA A 26 2.73 -3.84 -21.72
N LEU A 27 3.02 -3.81 -20.42
CA LEU A 27 4.24 -3.22 -19.88
C LEU A 27 5.48 -4.08 -20.22
N GLU A 28 5.38 -5.41 -20.08
CA GLU A 28 6.46 -6.35 -20.47
C GLU A 28 6.79 -6.23 -21.95
N GLN A 29 5.78 -6.08 -22.83
CA GLN A 29 6.00 -5.85 -24.27
C GLN A 29 6.75 -4.55 -24.57
N LYS A 30 6.71 -3.57 -23.68
CA LYS A 30 7.49 -2.32 -23.75
C LYS A 30 8.89 -2.47 -23.13
N GLY A 31 9.24 -3.64 -22.61
CA GLY A 31 10.53 -3.93 -22.00
C GLY A 31 10.66 -3.48 -20.53
N ALA A 32 9.57 -3.07 -19.89
CA ALA A 32 9.61 -2.66 -18.48
C ALA A 32 9.75 -3.88 -17.55
N LYS A 33 10.57 -3.74 -16.51
CA LYS A 33 10.63 -4.73 -15.41
C LYS A 33 9.46 -4.52 -14.48
N VAL A 34 8.53 -5.49 -14.45
CA VAL A 34 7.28 -5.42 -13.70
C VAL A 34 7.31 -6.36 -12.51
N GLY A 35 6.92 -5.86 -11.34
CA GLY A 35 6.59 -6.66 -10.17
C GLY A 35 5.06 -6.68 -9.95
N PHE A 36 4.55 -7.72 -9.31
CA PHE A 36 3.13 -7.83 -9.00
C PHE A 36 2.90 -8.04 -7.50
N MET A 37 1.92 -7.34 -6.97
CA MET A 37 1.51 -7.43 -5.58
C MET A 37 -0.01 -7.44 -5.44
N LYS A 38 -0.52 -8.39 -4.67
CA LYS A 38 -1.89 -8.33 -4.13
C LYS A 38 -1.78 -8.18 -2.61
N PRO A 39 -2.12 -7.01 -2.04
CA PRO A 39 -1.92 -6.75 -0.62
C PRO A 39 -2.71 -7.66 0.30
N ILE A 40 -3.99 -7.90 -0.04
CA ILE A 40 -4.93 -8.69 0.78
C ILE A 40 -5.55 -9.78 -0.10
N SER A 41 -5.46 -11.03 0.33
CA SER A 41 -6.09 -12.15 -0.35
C SER A 41 -7.61 -12.10 -0.21
N GLN A 42 -8.30 -12.53 -1.25
CA GLN A 42 -9.76 -12.63 -1.25
C GLN A 42 -10.18 -13.99 -1.84
N PRO A 43 -10.10 -15.07 -1.06
CA PRO A 43 -10.44 -16.40 -1.52
C PRO A 43 -11.96 -16.47 -1.86
N ASN A 44 -12.28 -17.07 -2.99
CA ASN A 44 -13.68 -17.25 -3.43
C ASN A 44 -14.38 -18.42 -2.75
N THR A 45 -13.62 -19.42 -2.33
CA THR A 45 -14.10 -20.60 -1.61
C THR A 45 -13.20 -20.87 -0.40
N GLY A 46 -13.76 -21.32 0.71
CA GLY A 46 -13.03 -21.47 1.97
C GLY A 46 -11.89 -22.52 1.99
N GLU A 47 -11.55 -23.12 0.86
CA GLU A 47 -10.51 -24.13 0.70
C GLU A 47 -9.21 -23.58 0.06
N ASP A 48 -9.24 -22.40 -0.56
CA ASP A 48 -8.07 -21.83 -1.22
C ASP A 48 -7.15 -21.14 -0.21
N ILE A 49 -6.08 -21.82 0.18
CA ILE A 49 -5.03 -21.28 1.05
C ILE A 49 -4.17 -20.23 0.29
N ILE A 50 -4.06 -20.36 -1.04
CA ILE A 50 -3.25 -19.50 -1.88
C ILE A 50 -4.15 -18.58 -2.71
N ASP A 51 -3.84 -17.29 -2.73
CA ASP A 51 -4.54 -16.35 -3.60
C ASP A 51 -4.36 -16.68 -5.07
N ARG A 52 -5.48 -16.83 -5.80
CA ARG A 52 -5.49 -17.27 -7.19
C ARG A 52 -4.72 -16.34 -8.13
N THR A 53 -4.93 -15.03 -8.03
CA THR A 53 -4.26 -14.08 -8.92
C THR A 53 -2.74 -14.14 -8.73
N THR A 54 -2.30 -14.16 -7.48
CA THR A 54 -0.88 -14.30 -7.14
C THR A 54 -0.30 -15.61 -7.67
N ALA A 55 -1.05 -16.72 -7.54
CA ALA A 55 -0.65 -18.03 -8.08
C ALA A 55 -0.55 -18.01 -9.61
N ILE A 56 -1.53 -17.42 -10.31
CA ILE A 56 -1.52 -17.28 -11.77
C ILE A 56 -0.29 -16.48 -12.22
N VAL A 57 -0.06 -15.31 -11.64
CA VAL A 57 1.06 -14.45 -12.00
C VAL A 57 2.38 -15.17 -11.78
N ARG A 58 2.59 -15.74 -10.59
CA ARG A 58 3.82 -16.46 -10.24
C ARG A 58 4.10 -17.64 -11.17
N THR A 59 3.08 -18.44 -11.49
CA THR A 59 3.25 -19.67 -12.27
C THR A 59 3.38 -19.41 -13.76
N ASN A 60 2.70 -18.39 -14.29
CA ASN A 60 2.57 -18.22 -15.74
C ASN A 60 3.36 -17.04 -16.31
N THR A 61 3.81 -16.09 -15.47
CA THR A 61 4.63 -14.96 -15.96
C THR A 61 6.06 -15.01 -15.45
N GLY A 62 6.33 -15.73 -14.38
CA GLY A 62 7.65 -15.77 -13.73
C GLY A 62 8.01 -14.47 -13.00
N LEU A 63 7.07 -13.56 -12.83
CA LEU A 63 7.29 -12.30 -12.14
C LEU A 63 7.50 -12.50 -10.64
N GLU A 64 8.29 -11.60 -10.06
CA GLU A 64 8.44 -11.51 -8.61
C GLU A 64 7.11 -11.07 -7.98
N THR A 65 6.64 -11.81 -6.97
CA THR A 65 5.39 -11.55 -6.26
C THR A 65 5.61 -11.65 -4.75
N THR A 66 4.77 -10.97 -3.97
CA THR A 66 4.71 -11.14 -2.50
C THR A 66 3.50 -11.99 -2.10
N GLU A 67 3.57 -12.61 -0.92
CA GLU A 67 2.41 -13.29 -0.35
C GLU A 67 1.41 -12.24 0.16
N PRO A 68 0.14 -12.34 -0.21
CA PRO A 68 -0.90 -11.45 0.29
C PRO A 68 -1.24 -11.76 1.76
N PHE A 69 -1.65 -10.75 2.51
CA PHE A 69 -2.21 -10.96 3.84
C PHE A 69 -3.56 -11.67 3.75
N MET A 70 -3.81 -12.61 4.66
CA MET A 70 -5.13 -13.24 4.74
C MET A 70 -6.19 -12.19 5.05
N LEU A 71 -7.35 -12.26 4.39
CA LEU A 71 -8.45 -11.34 4.60
C LEU A 71 -8.87 -11.24 6.08
N SER A 72 -8.94 -12.38 6.78
CA SER A 72 -9.28 -12.43 8.21
C SER A 72 -8.27 -11.69 9.11
N VAL A 73 -6.98 -11.71 8.75
CA VAL A 73 -5.94 -10.94 9.47
C VAL A 73 -6.12 -9.45 9.22
N ALA A 74 -6.38 -9.05 7.97
CA ALA A 74 -6.65 -7.66 7.63
C ALA A 74 -7.92 -7.15 8.33
N GLU A 75 -9.01 -7.91 8.34
CA GLU A 75 -10.25 -7.58 9.06
C GLU A 75 -10.02 -7.42 10.56
N SER A 76 -9.24 -8.31 11.16
CA SER A 76 -8.91 -8.22 12.59
C SER A 76 -8.14 -6.96 12.93
N LEU A 77 -7.12 -6.61 12.14
CA LEU A 77 -6.33 -5.39 12.35
C LEU A 77 -7.18 -4.12 12.16
N ILE A 78 -7.98 -4.07 11.10
CA ILE A 78 -8.89 -2.94 10.83
C ILE A 78 -9.91 -2.80 11.96
N GLY A 79 -10.53 -3.91 12.40
CA GLY A 79 -11.50 -3.91 13.49
C GLY A 79 -10.92 -3.51 14.85
N GLN A 80 -9.62 -3.67 15.06
CA GLN A 80 -8.89 -3.23 16.25
C GLN A 80 -8.32 -1.80 16.12
N ASN A 81 -8.66 -1.07 15.06
CA ASN A 81 -8.11 0.25 14.73
C ASN A 81 -6.57 0.25 14.58
N GLN A 82 -6.03 -0.83 14.01
CA GLN A 82 -4.60 -1.05 13.74
C GLN A 82 -4.31 -1.11 12.23
N SER A 83 -5.05 -0.33 11.43
CA SER A 83 -4.83 -0.25 9.98
C SER A 83 -3.41 0.20 9.64
N ASP A 84 -2.80 1.04 10.47
CA ASP A 84 -1.42 1.50 10.32
C ASP A 84 -0.41 0.34 10.35
N VAL A 85 -0.59 -0.65 11.23
CA VAL A 85 0.27 -1.85 11.28
C VAL A 85 0.14 -2.68 10.00
N LEU A 86 -1.08 -2.81 9.47
CA LEU A 86 -1.32 -3.48 8.19
C LEU A 86 -0.63 -2.75 7.04
N LEU A 87 -0.78 -1.42 6.99
CA LEU A 87 -0.19 -0.59 5.94
C LEU A 87 1.33 -0.58 5.97
N GLU A 88 1.97 -0.55 7.15
CA GLU A 88 3.42 -0.68 7.29
C GLU A 88 3.95 -1.99 6.69
N LYS A 89 3.28 -3.10 6.97
CA LYS A 89 3.63 -4.41 6.41
C LYS A 89 3.41 -4.49 4.90
N ILE A 90 2.35 -3.84 4.40
CA ILE A 90 2.10 -3.72 2.95
C ILE A 90 3.22 -2.93 2.28
N VAL A 91 3.64 -1.80 2.89
CA VAL A 91 4.77 -1.01 2.42
C VAL A 91 6.07 -1.83 2.43
N GLU A 92 6.33 -2.59 3.48
CA GLU A 92 7.50 -3.48 3.55
C GLU A 92 7.54 -4.46 2.35
N ASN A 93 6.43 -5.15 2.09
CA ASN A 93 6.32 -6.07 0.98
C ASN A 93 6.50 -5.37 -0.37
N HIS A 94 5.89 -4.19 -0.53
CA HIS A 94 6.04 -3.37 -1.74
C HIS A 94 7.49 -2.94 -1.97
N GLN A 95 8.19 -2.47 -0.94
CA GLN A 95 9.58 -2.00 -1.06
C GLN A 95 10.54 -3.12 -1.49
N ARG A 96 10.27 -4.37 -1.08
CA ARG A 96 11.05 -5.53 -1.56
C ARG A 96 10.93 -5.69 -3.07
N LEU A 97 9.71 -5.59 -3.62
CA LEU A 97 9.47 -5.65 -5.07
C LEU A 97 10.05 -4.43 -5.79
N ALA A 98 9.86 -3.24 -5.22
CA ALA A 98 10.26 -1.98 -5.83
C ALA A 98 11.80 -1.84 -6.02
N LYS A 99 12.60 -2.58 -5.24
CA LYS A 99 14.07 -2.61 -5.38
C LYS A 99 14.53 -3.18 -6.72
N ASN A 100 13.81 -4.16 -7.25
CA ASN A 100 14.22 -4.93 -8.42
C ASN A 100 13.40 -4.62 -9.68
N ASN A 101 12.29 -3.88 -9.53
CA ASN A 101 11.32 -3.63 -10.59
C ASN A 101 11.16 -2.13 -10.87
N GLU A 102 10.94 -1.78 -12.13
CA GLU A 102 10.69 -0.40 -12.57
C GLU A 102 9.26 0.01 -12.30
N ILE A 103 8.32 -0.94 -12.42
CA ILE A 103 6.89 -0.73 -12.20
C ILE A 103 6.38 -1.85 -11.29
N VAL A 104 5.58 -1.50 -10.28
CA VAL A 104 4.85 -2.46 -9.45
C VAL A 104 3.35 -2.30 -9.69
N ILE A 105 2.72 -3.36 -10.16
CA ILE A 105 1.26 -3.45 -10.30
C ILE A 105 0.68 -4.00 -9.01
N VAL A 106 -0.26 -3.28 -8.44
CA VAL A 106 -0.96 -3.65 -7.20
C VAL A 106 -2.42 -3.95 -7.52
N GLU A 107 -2.90 -5.12 -7.12
CA GLU A 107 -4.31 -5.52 -7.28
C GLU A 107 -5.08 -5.21 -6.00
N GLY A 108 -6.09 -4.33 -6.09
CA GLY A 108 -6.93 -3.92 -4.98
C GLY A 108 -7.94 -4.99 -4.54
N LEU A 109 -8.51 -4.78 -3.35
CA LEU A 109 -9.55 -5.63 -2.77
C LEU A 109 -10.90 -5.35 -3.44
N ILE A 110 -11.65 -6.40 -3.79
CA ILE A 110 -12.96 -6.26 -4.43
C ILE A 110 -14.01 -5.88 -3.40
N PRO A 111 -14.76 -4.78 -3.60
CA PRO A 111 -15.83 -4.38 -2.70
C PRO A 111 -17.01 -5.38 -2.79
N THR A 112 -17.42 -5.90 -1.63
CA THR A 112 -18.57 -6.80 -1.51
C THR A 112 -19.47 -6.34 -0.36
N ARG A 113 -20.71 -6.84 -0.31
CA ARG A 113 -21.60 -6.57 0.82
C ARG A 113 -21.05 -7.07 2.17
N LYS A 114 -20.19 -8.10 2.14
CA LYS A 114 -19.55 -8.66 3.34
C LYS A 114 -18.32 -7.84 3.76
N HIS A 115 -17.71 -7.11 2.85
CA HIS A 115 -16.47 -6.36 3.06
C HIS A 115 -16.65 -4.89 2.64
N PRO A 116 -17.47 -4.10 3.37
CA PRO A 116 -17.76 -2.71 3.03
C PRO A 116 -16.53 -1.80 3.17
N PHE A 117 -15.52 -2.20 3.94
CA PHE A 117 -14.26 -1.47 4.13
C PHE A 117 -13.33 -1.53 2.91
N ALA A 118 -13.63 -2.32 1.87
CA ALA A 118 -12.73 -2.52 0.74
C ALA A 118 -12.34 -1.22 0.03
N ASN A 119 -13.28 -0.28 -0.13
CA ASN A 119 -12.98 1.00 -0.79
C ASN A 119 -12.05 1.87 0.06
N SER A 120 -12.27 1.97 1.37
CA SER A 120 -11.41 2.75 2.26
C SER A 120 -10.01 2.18 2.34
N ILE A 121 -9.87 0.86 2.54
CA ILE A 121 -8.55 0.23 2.61
C ILE A 121 -7.80 0.29 1.26
N ASN A 122 -8.49 0.19 0.12
CA ASN A 122 -7.86 0.39 -1.19
C ASN A 122 -7.29 1.81 -1.33
N TYR A 123 -8.00 2.82 -0.82
CA TYR A 123 -7.54 4.19 -0.86
C TYR A 123 -6.36 4.41 0.09
N GLU A 124 -6.43 3.88 1.30
CA GLU A 124 -5.33 3.92 2.28
C GLU A 124 -4.08 3.22 1.74
N ILE A 125 -4.22 2.07 1.05
CA ILE A 125 -3.11 1.38 0.38
C ILE A 125 -2.55 2.26 -0.74
N ALA A 126 -3.40 2.87 -1.58
CA ALA A 126 -2.95 3.76 -2.64
C ALA A 126 -2.15 4.94 -2.09
N GLN A 127 -2.60 5.55 -0.99
CA GLN A 127 -1.89 6.63 -0.30
C GLN A 127 -0.59 6.13 0.34
N ALA A 128 -0.63 4.98 1.04
CA ALA A 128 0.54 4.42 1.71
C ALA A 128 1.68 4.09 0.73
N LEU A 129 1.35 3.63 -0.47
CA LEU A 129 2.31 3.30 -1.53
C LEU A 129 2.62 4.47 -2.46
N ASP A 130 2.00 5.63 -2.26
CA ASP A 130 2.02 6.77 -3.22
C ASP A 130 1.72 6.29 -4.65
N ALA A 131 0.71 5.41 -4.78
CA ALA A 131 0.36 4.74 -6.02
C ALA A 131 -0.53 5.61 -6.91
N GLU A 132 -0.37 5.43 -8.22
CA GLU A 132 -1.30 5.96 -9.22
C GLU A 132 -2.48 4.99 -9.35
N ILE A 133 -3.68 5.53 -9.39
CA ILE A 133 -4.93 4.76 -9.31
C ILE A 133 -5.53 4.58 -10.71
N VAL A 134 -5.84 3.34 -11.04
CA VAL A 134 -6.64 2.98 -12.21
C VAL A 134 -7.90 2.26 -11.71
N LEU A 135 -9.06 2.81 -11.99
CA LEU A 135 -10.33 2.18 -11.68
C LEU A 135 -10.65 1.08 -12.70
N VAL A 136 -11.22 -0.02 -12.25
CA VAL A 136 -11.68 -1.10 -13.13
C VAL A 136 -13.18 -1.28 -12.96
N ALA A 137 -13.92 -1.17 -14.06
CA ALA A 137 -15.37 -1.23 -14.10
C ALA A 137 -15.88 -2.27 -15.10
N ALA A 138 -17.09 -2.75 -14.90
CA ALA A 138 -17.84 -3.50 -15.92
C ALA A 138 -19.29 -2.99 -15.93
N PRO A 139 -19.91 -2.78 -17.10
CA PRO A 139 -21.22 -2.15 -17.20
C PRO A 139 -22.36 -3.02 -16.66
N ALA A 140 -22.20 -4.35 -16.63
CA ALA A 140 -23.29 -5.27 -16.31
C ALA A 140 -24.55 -4.98 -17.15
N THR A 141 -25.67 -4.57 -16.52
CA THR A 141 -26.92 -4.20 -17.19
C THR A 141 -27.07 -2.71 -17.48
N GLU A 142 -26.06 -1.91 -17.13
CA GLU A 142 -26.10 -0.44 -17.20
C GLU A 142 -25.92 0.08 -18.63
N THR A 143 -26.56 1.21 -18.92
CA THR A 143 -26.26 2.01 -20.11
C THR A 143 -24.90 2.72 -19.97
N PRO A 144 -24.27 3.16 -21.07
CA PRO A 144 -23.01 3.92 -21.01
C PRO A 144 -23.09 5.17 -20.11
N ALA A 145 -24.22 5.85 -20.06
CA ALA A 145 -24.43 7.03 -19.21
C ALA A 145 -24.46 6.65 -17.71
N GLN A 146 -25.22 5.59 -17.35
CA GLN A 146 -25.28 5.09 -15.98
C GLN A 146 -23.92 4.57 -15.50
N LEU A 147 -23.19 3.87 -16.35
CA LEU A 147 -21.83 3.43 -16.06
C LEU A 147 -20.92 4.62 -15.75
N LYS A 148 -20.97 5.68 -16.59
CA LYS A 148 -20.19 6.90 -16.37
C LYS A 148 -20.49 7.52 -15.01
N GLU A 149 -21.78 7.71 -14.67
CA GLU A 149 -22.17 8.27 -13.37
C GLU A 149 -21.66 7.45 -12.20
N ARG A 150 -21.75 6.11 -12.28
CA ARG A 150 -21.24 5.21 -11.24
C ARG A 150 -19.72 5.27 -11.12
N VAL A 151 -19.00 5.36 -12.24
CA VAL A 151 -17.54 5.50 -12.25
C VAL A 151 -17.13 6.84 -11.64
N GLU A 152 -17.80 7.93 -11.97
CA GLU A 152 -17.53 9.26 -11.40
C GLU A 152 -17.83 9.32 -9.88
N ALA A 153 -18.93 8.69 -9.46
CA ALA A 153 -19.24 8.54 -8.03
C ALA A 153 -18.16 7.72 -7.30
N ALA A 154 -17.70 6.61 -7.89
CA ALA A 154 -16.60 5.82 -7.33
C ALA A 154 -15.29 6.62 -7.31
N ALA A 155 -14.98 7.36 -8.37
CA ALA A 155 -13.79 8.21 -8.43
C ALA A 155 -13.74 9.25 -7.30
N SER A 156 -14.91 9.77 -6.89
CA SER A 156 -15.03 10.73 -5.79
C SER A 156 -14.54 10.16 -4.46
N LEU A 157 -14.68 8.84 -4.23
CA LEU A 157 -14.16 8.16 -3.04
C LEU A 157 -12.62 8.16 -3.00
N PHE A 158 -11.97 8.33 -4.13
CA PHE A 158 -10.52 8.37 -4.28
C PHE A 158 -9.99 9.79 -4.53
N GLY A 159 -10.71 10.81 -4.05
CA GLY A 159 -10.33 12.21 -4.18
C GLY A 159 -10.79 12.88 -5.47
N GLY A 160 -11.48 12.16 -6.35
CA GLY A 160 -12.11 12.70 -7.57
C GLY A 160 -11.14 13.47 -8.46
N GLN A 161 -11.62 14.55 -9.03
CA GLN A 161 -10.88 15.42 -9.98
C GLN A 161 -9.62 16.08 -9.38
N ASN A 162 -9.59 16.24 -8.05
CA ASN A 162 -8.47 16.86 -7.36
C ASN A 162 -7.30 15.89 -7.13
N ASN A 163 -7.52 14.59 -7.31
CA ASN A 163 -6.47 13.58 -7.14
C ASN A 163 -5.69 13.38 -8.44
N LYS A 164 -4.54 14.03 -8.54
CA LYS A 164 -3.61 13.90 -9.68
C LYS A 164 -3.10 12.46 -9.88
N ASN A 165 -3.25 11.59 -8.88
CA ASN A 165 -2.86 10.19 -8.96
C ASN A 165 -3.95 9.31 -9.59
N LEU A 166 -5.16 9.81 -9.79
CA LEU A 166 -6.23 9.08 -10.46
C LEU A 166 -6.06 9.21 -11.98
N LEU A 167 -5.51 8.15 -12.60
CA LEU A 167 -5.18 8.14 -14.03
C LEU A 167 -6.43 8.03 -14.93
N GLY A 168 -7.42 7.22 -14.48
CA GLY A 168 -8.64 7.01 -15.26
C GLY A 168 -9.29 5.66 -14.96
N VAL A 169 -10.10 5.17 -15.91
CA VAL A 169 -10.86 3.92 -15.79
C VAL A 169 -10.61 2.98 -16.96
N ILE A 170 -10.50 1.69 -16.68
CA ILE A 170 -10.57 0.59 -17.64
C ILE A 170 -11.97 -0.02 -17.53
N VAL A 171 -12.73 0.06 -18.61
CA VAL A 171 -14.05 -0.59 -18.73
C VAL A 171 -13.84 -1.97 -19.35
N ASN A 172 -14.05 -3.02 -18.57
CA ASN A 172 -13.93 -4.41 -18.99
C ASN A 172 -15.30 -5.03 -19.21
N LYS A 173 -15.35 -6.15 -19.94
CA LYS A 173 -16.58 -6.91 -20.23
C LYS A 173 -17.70 -6.07 -20.86
N PHE A 174 -17.32 -5.13 -21.70
CA PHE A 174 -18.29 -4.28 -22.39
C PHE A 174 -19.19 -5.14 -23.28
N ASN A 175 -20.52 -4.96 -23.19
CA ASN A 175 -21.53 -5.77 -23.86
C ASN A 175 -21.51 -7.28 -23.48
N ALA A 176 -21.07 -7.62 -22.26
CA ALA A 176 -21.17 -8.99 -21.77
C ALA A 176 -22.64 -9.40 -21.60
N PRO A 177 -23.02 -10.64 -21.95
CA PRO A 177 -24.33 -11.19 -21.59
C PRO A 177 -24.36 -11.41 -20.08
N VAL A 178 -25.30 -10.78 -19.41
CA VAL A 178 -25.46 -10.85 -17.95
C VAL A 178 -26.90 -11.14 -17.58
N ASP A 179 -27.09 -11.83 -16.45
CA ASP A 179 -28.40 -12.01 -15.85
C ASP A 179 -28.84 -10.76 -15.07
N GLU A 180 -30.07 -10.79 -14.52
CA GLU A 180 -30.63 -9.69 -13.73
C GLU A 180 -29.76 -9.35 -12.49
N SER A 181 -28.92 -10.28 -12.02
CA SER A 181 -27.97 -10.03 -10.93
C SER A 181 -26.62 -9.46 -11.40
N GLY A 182 -26.44 -9.23 -12.69
CA GLY A 182 -25.20 -8.73 -13.28
C GLY A 182 -24.11 -9.77 -13.45
N ARG A 183 -24.40 -11.08 -13.30
CA ARG A 183 -23.41 -12.15 -13.51
C ARG A 183 -23.31 -12.44 -15.01
N THR A 184 -22.09 -12.60 -15.50
CA THR A 184 -21.84 -13.02 -16.87
C THR A 184 -22.40 -14.43 -17.11
N ARG A 185 -23.26 -14.55 -18.10
CA ARG A 185 -23.98 -15.77 -18.48
C ARG A 185 -23.73 -16.07 -19.95
N PRO A 186 -22.72 -16.88 -20.28
CA PRO A 186 -22.39 -17.25 -21.66
C PRO A 186 -23.53 -17.94 -22.39
N ASP A 187 -24.34 -18.71 -21.65
CA ASP A 187 -25.53 -19.39 -22.15
C ASP A 187 -26.66 -18.44 -22.61
N LEU A 188 -26.59 -17.18 -22.17
CA LEU A 188 -27.54 -16.16 -22.63
C LEU A 188 -27.13 -15.53 -23.96
N SER A 189 -25.89 -15.71 -24.44
CA SER A 189 -25.42 -15.09 -25.69
C SER A 189 -26.28 -15.48 -26.89
N GLU A 190 -26.71 -16.74 -26.99
CA GLU A 190 -27.60 -17.20 -28.06
C GLU A 190 -29.03 -16.62 -27.97
N ILE A 191 -29.48 -16.32 -26.76
CA ILE A 191 -30.78 -15.68 -26.50
C ILE A 191 -30.71 -14.20 -26.82
N PHE A 192 -29.60 -13.55 -26.52
CA PHE A 192 -29.38 -12.13 -26.78
C PHE A 192 -29.29 -11.78 -28.27
N ASP A 193 -28.75 -12.67 -29.09
CA ASP A 193 -28.75 -12.49 -30.56
C ASP A 193 -30.15 -12.53 -31.16
N SER A 194 -31.11 -13.20 -30.50
CA SER A 194 -32.51 -13.25 -30.96
C SER A 194 -33.40 -12.14 -30.41
N PHE A 195 -33.04 -11.53 -29.29
CA PHE A 195 -33.68 -10.32 -28.78
C PHE A 195 -32.84 -9.14 -29.23
N GLN A 196 -33.42 -8.19 -29.98
CA GLN A 196 -32.79 -6.91 -30.34
C GLN A 196 -32.35 -6.15 -29.08
N HIS A 197 -31.26 -6.57 -28.47
CA HIS A 197 -30.60 -5.76 -27.45
C HIS A 197 -29.91 -4.62 -28.22
N SER A 198 -30.20 -3.40 -27.81
CA SER A 198 -29.38 -2.26 -28.17
C SER A 198 -27.97 -2.54 -27.67
N HIS A 199 -27.11 -3.04 -28.56
CA HIS A 199 -25.69 -3.14 -28.26
C HIS A 199 -25.21 -1.74 -27.91
N ASN A 200 -24.76 -1.53 -26.69
CA ASN A 200 -24.18 -0.25 -26.28
C ASN A 200 -23.03 0.09 -27.24
N SER A 201 -23.03 1.31 -27.73
CA SER A 201 -22.00 1.74 -28.65
C SER A 201 -20.72 2.09 -27.90
N GLU A 202 -19.61 1.46 -28.25
CA GLU A 202 -18.28 1.84 -27.74
C GLU A 202 -17.98 3.31 -28.06
N SER A 203 -18.38 3.78 -29.24
CA SER A 203 -18.23 5.20 -29.66
C SER A 203 -19.02 6.17 -28.78
N GLU A 204 -20.17 5.76 -28.24
CA GLU A 204 -20.95 6.53 -27.29
C GLU A 204 -20.22 6.63 -25.95
N LEU A 205 -19.70 5.49 -25.43
CA LEU A 205 -18.92 5.47 -24.20
C LEU A 205 -17.69 6.39 -24.29
N VAL A 206 -16.93 6.29 -25.39
CA VAL A 206 -15.76 7.16 -25.64
C VAL A 206 -16.17 8.64 -25.65
N LYS A 207 -17.27 9.01 -26.30
CA LYS A 207 -17.78 10.40 -26.32
C LYS A 207 -18.19 10.90 -24.93
N LEU A 208 -18.84 10.05 -24.14
CA LEU A 208 -19.25 10.39 -22.78
C LEU A 208 -18.06 10.63 -21.86
N PHE A 209 -17.02 9.81 -21.95
CA PHE A 209 -15.79 10.01 -21.17
C PHE A 209 -14.92 11.15 -21.70
N ALA A 210 -14.95 11.46 -22.99
CA ALA A 210 -14.30 12.66 -23.54
C ALA A 210 -14.86 13.97 -22.97
N GLN A 211 -16.10 13.96 -22.47
CA GLN A 211 -16.74 15.07 -21.78
C GLN A 211 -16.56 15.00 -20.25
N SER A 212 -15.97 13.94 -19.75
CA SER A 212 -15.63 13.73 -18.35
C SER A 212 -14.22 14.24 -18.09
N GLN A 213 -13.92 14.54 -16.83
CA GLN A 213 -12.54 14.83 -16.40
C GLN A 213 -11.76 13.54 -16.07
N LEU A 214 -12.43 12.39 -16.17
CA LEU A 214 -11.82 11.08 -15.94
C LEU A 214 -11.52 10.41 -17.29
N ASN A 215 -10.26 10.04 -17.50
CA ASN A 215 -9.82 9.41 -18.74
C ASN A 215 -10.37 7.97 -18.87
N LEU A 216 -10.86 7.62 -20.05
CA LEU A 216 -11.12 6.23 -20.44
C LEU A 216 -9.81 5.63 -20.97
N LEU A 217 -9.19 4.73 -20.18
CA LEU A 217 -7.89 4.12 -20.49
C LEU A 217 -8.02 2.88 -21.38
N ALA A 218 -9.18 2.23 -21.35
CA ALA A 218 -9.55 1.16 -22.26
C ALA A 218 -11.05 0.88 -22.20
N CYS A 219 -11.61 0.44 -23.34
CA CYS A 219 -12.90 -0.24 -23.44
C CYS A 219 -12.64 -1.65 -23.98
N ILE A 220 -12.85 -2.67 -23.15
CA ILE A 220 -12.54 -4.06 -23.47
C ILE A 220 -13.86 -4.80 -23.73
N PRO A 221 -14.19 -5.11 -24.99
CA PRO A 221 -15.38 -5.87 -25.32
C PRO A 221 -15.34 -7.26 -24.69
N TRP A 222 -16.49 -7.76 -24.33
CA TRP A 222 -16.60 -9.15 -23.90
C TRP A 222 -16.33 -10.10 -25.08
N SER A 223 -15.74 -11.26 -24.76
CA SER A 223 -15.50 -12.32 -25.73
C SER A 223 -15.76 -13.68 -25.09
N ALA A 224 -16.58 -14.49 -25.75
CA ALA A 224 -16.87 -15.85 -25.32
C ALA A 224 -15.61 -16.73 -25.28
N ASP A 225 -14.65 -16.48 -26.14
CA ASP A 225 -13.39 -17.26 -26.19
C ASP A 225 -12.54 -17.08 -24.95
N LEU A 226 -12.61 -15.90 -24.31
CA LEU A 226 -11.84 -15.64 -23.07
C LEU A 226 -12.39 -16.37 -21.84
N ILE A 227 -13.65 -16.81 -21.89
CA ILE A 227 -14.30 -17.55 -20.79
C ILE A 227 -14.52 -19.02 -21.12
N ALA A 228 -14.19 -19.46 -22.32
CA ALA A 228 -14.31 -20.85 -22.74
C ALA A 228 -13.45 -21.74 -21.81
N THR A 229 -14.13 -22.54 -20.99
CA THR A 229 -13.51 -23.44 -20.02
C THR A 229 -13.15 -24.77 -20.64
N ARG A 230 -12.21 -25.50 -20.06
CA ARG A 230 -11.89 -26.88 -20.51
C ARG A 230 -12.96 -27.84 -20.03
N ALA A 231 -13.22 -28.87 -20.81
CA ALA A 231 -14.15 -29.96 -20.43
C ALA A 231 -13.77 -30.58 -19.06
N VAL A 232 -12.44 -30.75 -18.81
CA VAL A 232 -11.93 -31.29 -17.55
C VAL A 232 -12.33 -30.45 -16.32
N ASP A 233 -12.40 -29.12 -16.45
CA ASP A 233 -12.75 -28.25 -15.32
C ASP A 233 -14.23 -28.39 -14.95
N LEU A 234 -15.10 -28.47 -15.95
CA LEU A 234 -16.53 -28.74 -15.75
C LEU A 234 -16.76 -30.11 -15.11
N ILE A 235 -16.02 -31.13 -15.54
CA ILE A 235 -16.15 -32.49 -15.02
C ILE A 235 -15.73 -32.55 -13.56
N LYS A 236 -14.64 -31.95 -13.21
CA LYS A 236 -14.18 -31.83 -11.81
C LYS A 236 -15.26 -31.17 -10.94
N HIS A 237 -15.82 -30.04 -11.42
CA HIS A 237 -16.89 -29.32 -10.71
C HIS A 237 -18.16 -30.21 -10.51
N LEU A 238 -18.53 -30.97 -11.53
CA LEU A 238 -19.70 -31.84 -11.50
C LEU A 238 -19.46 -33.14 -10.74
N GLY A 239 -18.22 -33.53 -10.45
CA GLY A 239 -17.89 -34.85 -9.93
C GLY A 239 -18.25 -35.98 -10.91
N ALA A 240 -18.24 -35.71 -12.22
CA ALA A 240 -18.63 -36.66 -13.23
C ALA A 240 -17.53 -37.72 -13.49
N SER A 241 -17.94 -38.93 -13.81
CA SER A 241 -17.04 -40.00 -14.21
C SER A 241 -16.74 -39.96 -15.70
N ILE A 242 -15.50 -40.30 -16.07
CA ILE A 242 -15.05 -40.33 -17.47
C ILE A 242 -15.38 -41.70 -18.06
N LEU A 243 -16.17 -41.74 -19.14
CA LEU A 243 -16.45 -42.93 -19.92
C LEU A 243 -15.50 -43.05 -21.12
N ASN A 244 -15.20 -41.94 -21.77
CA ASN A 244 -14.15 -41.82 -22.78
C ASN A 244 -13.37 -40.54 -22.54
N GLU A 245 -12.06 -40.66 -22.34
CA GLU A 245 -11.23 -39.50 -21.99
C GLU A 245 -11.16 -38.49 -23.15
N GLY A 246 -10.93 -38.99 -24.34
CA GLY A 246 -10.81 -38.15 -25.52
C GLY A 246 -9.78 -37.01 -25.31
N ASP A 247 -10.15 -35.83 -25.78
CA ASP A 247 -9.41 -34.60 -25.49
C ASP A 247 -10.16 -33.77 -24.44
N VAL A 248 -9.88 -34.02 -23.16
CA VAL A 248 -10.50 -33.33 -22.01
C VAL A 248 -10.16 -31.84 -21.92
N ASN A 249 -9.17 -31.37 -22.68
CA ASN A 249 -8.81 -29.96 -22.77
C ASN A 249 -9.61 -29.17 -23.81
N ARG A 250 -10.55 -29.83 -24.53
CA ARG A 250 -11.44 -29.12 -25.46
C ARG A 250 -12.15 -27.97 -24.78
N ARG A 251 -12.24 -26.84 -25.49
CA ARG A 251 -12.91 -25.65 -25.01
C ARG A 251 -14.43 -25.77 -25.14
N ILE A 252 -15.11 -25.62 -24.01
CA ILE A 252 -16.58 -25.56 -23.95
C ILE A 252 -16.97 -24.09 -24.11
N ARG A 253 -17.62 -23.77 -25.22
CA ARG A 253 -18.11 -22.42 -25.54
C ARG A 253 -19.59 -22.24 -25.24
N GLY A 254 -20.34 -23.35 -25.12
CA GLY A 254 -21.76 -23.34 -24.83
C GLY A 254 -22.24 -24.70 -24.29
N ILE A 255 -23.42 -24.73 -23.68
CA ILE A 255 -24.02 -25.92 -23.10
C ILE A 255 -25.38 -26.09 -23.77
N THR A 256 -25.61 -27.26 -24.38
CA THR A 256 -26.86 -27.61 -25.04
C THR A 256 -27.55 -28.74 -24.25
N PHE A 257 -28.70 -28.43 -23.66
CA PHE A 257 -29.55 -29.44 -23.02
C PHE A 257 -30.42 -30.12 -24.05
N CYS A 258 -30.17 -31.42 -24.25
CA CYS A 258 -30.83 -32.23 -25.29
C CYS A 258 -32.22 -32.68 -24.87
N ALA A 259 -33.13 -31.71 -24.65
CA ALA A 259 -34.50 -31.94 -24.16
C ALA A 259 -35.55 -32.00 -25.27
N ARG A 260 -35.23 -31.59 -26.49
CA ARG A 260 -36.14 -31.59 -27.64
C ARG A 260 -36.02 -32.90 -28.45
N SER A 261 -36.90 -33.07 -29.44
CA SER A 261 -36.78 -34.15 -30.44
C SER A 261 -35.56 -33.89 -31.33
N LEU A 262 -34.95 -34.93 -31.85
CA LEU A 262 -33.70 -34.87 -32.62
C LEU A 262 -33.72 -33.87 -33.78
N PRO A 263 -34.78 -33.78 -34.64
CA PRO A 263 -34.81 -32.78 -35.71
C PRO A 263 -34.68 -31.32 -35.23
N ASN A 264 -35.18 -31.05 -34.04
CA ASN A 264 -35.17 -29.70 -33.45
C ASN A 264 -33.94 -29.45 -32.55
N MET A 265 -32.93 -30.34 -32.55
CA MET A 265 -31.73 -30.22 -31.77
C MET A 265 -30.45 -30.21 -32.61
N VAL A 266 -30.47 -30.84 -33.78
CA VAL A 266 -29.28 -31.01 -34.64
C VAL A 266 -28.63 -29.66 -34.99
N GLU A 267 -29.40 -28.63 -35.13
CA GLU A 267 -28.88 -27.26 -35.39
C GLU A 267 -28.03 -26.69 -34.24
N HIS A 268 -28.19 -27.23 -33.02
CA HIS A 268 -27.45 -26.85 -31.84
C HIS A 268 -26.16 -27.70 -31.60
N PHE A 269 -25.92 -28.68 -32.45
CA PHE A 269 -24.69 -29.48 -32.42
C PHE A 269 -23.54 -28.66 -33.07
N ARG A 270 -22.97 -27.77 -32.30
CA ARG A 270 -21.97 -26.81 -32.77
C ARG A 270 -20.59 -27.09 -32.19
N ALA A 271 -19.57 -26.57 -32.85
CA ALA A 271 -18.20 -26.64 -32.31
C ALA A 271 -18.10 -26.01 -30.91
N GLY A 272 -17.49 -26.74 -29.99
CA GLY A 272 -17.37 -26.33 -28.59
C GLY A 272 -18.59 -26.50 -27.71
N SER A 273 -19.72 -27.06 -28.22
CA SER A 273 -20.91 -27.32 -27.39
C SER A 273 -20.67 -28.53 -26.47
N LEU A 274 -21.02 -28.41 -25.18
CA LEU A 274 -21.21 -29.54 -24.27
C LEU A 274 -22.67 -29.99 -24.42
N LEU A 275 -22.86 -31.19 -24.96
CA LEU A 275 -24.19 -31.77 -25.08
C LEU A 275 -24.57 -32.50 -23.79
N VAL A 276 -25.61 -32.02 -23.09
CA VAL A 276 -26.14 -32.63 -21.86
C VAL A 276 -27.38 -33.44 -22.22
N VAL A 277 -27.28 -34.74 -22.06
CA VAL A 277 -28.32 -35.69 -22.47
C VAL A 277 -28.51 -36.76 -21.43
N SER A 278 -29.76 -37.26 -21.26
CA SER A 278 -29.99 -38.44 -20.42
C SER A 278 -29.38 -39.67 -21.09
N ALA A 279 -28.73 -40.54 -20.31
CA ALA A 279 -28.01 -41.70 -20.83
C ALA A 279 -28.95 -42.76 -21.48
N ASP A 280 -30.28 -42.65 -21.28
CA ASP A 280 -31.34 -43.45 -21.91
C ASP A 280 -31.87 -42.88 -23.24
N ARG A 281 -31.14 -41.90 -23.82
CA ARG A 281 -31.46 -41.29 -25.14
C ARG A 281 -30.43 -41.71 -26.21
N PRO A 282 -30.49 -42.99 -26.67
CA PRO A 282 -29.54 -43.51 -27.68
C PRO A 282 -29.65 -42.78 -29.02
N ASP A 283 -30.82 -42.25 -29.38
CA ASP A 283 -31.04 -41.45 -30.58
C ASP A 283 -30.13 -40.21 -30.62
N VAL A 284 -30.03 -39.49 -29.52
CA VAL A 284 -29.18 -38.29 -29.40
C VAL A 284 -27.70 -38.65 -29.37
N ILE A 285 -27.34 -39.73 -28.64
CA ILE A 285 -25.94 -40.16 -28.50
C ILE A 285 -25.38 -40.58 -29.87
N VAL A 286 -26.16 -41.36 -30.64
CA VAL A 286 -25.75 -41.76 -32.02
C VAL A 286 -25.70 -40.55 -32.93
N ALA A 287 -26.64 -39.62 -32.84
CA ALA A 287 -26.63 -38.40 -33.66
C ALA A 287 -25.42 -37.49 -33.32
N ALA A 288 -25.04 -37.39 -32.04
CA ALA A 288 -23.84 -36.65 -31.64
C ALA A 288 -22.57 -37.32 -32.19
N ALA A 289 -22.48 -38.66 -32.13
CA ALA A 289 -21.36 -39.38 -32.72
C ALA A 289 -21.29 -39.18 -34.25
N LEU A 290 -22.44 -39.19 -34.94
CA LEU A 290 -22.51 -38.94 -36.38
C LEU A 290 -22.10 -37.49 -36.72
N ALA A 291 -22.54 -36.52 -35.94
CA ALA A 291 -22.14 -35.12 -36.09
C ALA A 291 -20.60 -34.93 -35.98
N VAL A 292 -20.01 -35.58 -34.98
CA VAL A 292 -18.54 -35.58 -34.81
C VAL A 292 -17.83 -36.30 -35.96
N SER A 293 -18.39 -37.42 -36.44
CA SER A 293 -17.86 -38.12 -37.62
C SER A 293 -17.88 -37.23 -38.87
N ASN A 294 -18.88 -36.36 -39.02
CA ASN A 294 -19.03 -35.40 -40.10
C ASN A 294 -18.19 -34.12 -39.89
N GLY A 295 -17.33 -34.06 -38.86
CA GLY A 295 -16.39 -32.97 -38.66
C GLY A 295 -16.86 -31.87 -37.74
N ILE A 296 -17.99 -31.99 -37.05
CA ILE A 296 -18.39 -31.03 -36.02
C ILE A 296 -17.59 -31.29 -34.74
N GLU A 297 -16.78 -30.36 -34.34
CA GLU A 297 -15.93 -30.45 -33.15
C GLU A 297 -16.74 -30.18 -31.86
N ILE A 298 -17.67 -31.06 -31.50
CA ILE A 298 -18.42 -30.98 -30.25
C ILE A 298 -17.45 -30.99 -29.07
N GLY A 299 -17.68 -30.12 -28.09
CA GLY A 299 -16.81 -29.95 -26.92
C GLY A 299 -16.81 -31.15 -25.97
N GLY A 300 -17.94 -31.83 -25.84
CA GLY A 300 -18.09 -33.03 -25.01
C GLY A 300 -19.50 -33.53 -24.96
N LEU A 301 -19.67 -34.77 -24.49
CA LEU A 301 -20.98 -35.40 -24.24
C LEU A 301 -21.11 -35.74 -22.75
N LEU A 302 -22.08 -35.14 -22.07
CA LEU A 302 -22.37 -35.39 -20.65
C LEU A 302 -23.67 -36.18 -20.50
N LEU A 303 -23.53 -37.42 -20.05
CA LEU A 303 -24.65 -38.35 -19.83
C LEU A 303 -25.19 -38.18 -18.39
N THR A 304 -26.49 -37.85 -18.27
CA THR A 304 -27.14 -37.61 -16.97
C THR A 304 -28.04 -38.81 -16.58
N GLY A 305 -28.45 -38.84 -15.30
CA GLY A 305 -29.43 -39.81 -14.78
C GLY A 305 -28.83 -41.10 -14.25
N GLY A 306 -27.49 -41.23 -14.20
CA GLY A 306 -26.82 -42.39 -13.61
C GLY A 306 -26.95 -43.70 -14.41
N TYR A 307 -27.71 -43.72 -15.51
CA TYR A 307 -27.85 -44.91 -16.33
C TYR A 307 -26.53 -45.30 -17.00
N LYS A 308 -26.35 -46.63 -17.16
CA LYS A 308 -25.24 -47.16 -17.96
C LYS A 308 -25.56 -46.97 -19.45
N LEU A 309 -24.57 -46.55 -20.22
CA LEU A 309 -24.69 -46.53 -21.67
C LEU A 309 -24.91 -47.95 -22.17
N ASP A 310 -25.96 -48.12 -23.03
CA ASP A 310 -26.23 -49.41 -23.63
C ASP A 310 -25.00 -49.97 -24.33
N PRO A 311 -24.61 -51.27 -24.10
CA PRO A 311 -23.39 -51.84 -24.65
C PRO A 311 -23.35 -51.86 -26.18
N GLN A 312 -24.51 -52.02 -26.86
CA GLN A 312 -24.56 -52.02 -28.32
C GLN A 312 -24.39 -50.61 -28.89
N ILE A 313 -24.99 -49.62 -28.25
CA ILE A 313 -24.83 -48.19 -28.58
C ILE A 313 -23.39 -47.77 -28.33
N ASN A 314 -22.82 -48.17 -27.20
CA ASN A 314 -21.42 -47.88 -26.91
C ASN A 314 -20.50 -48.45 -27.98
N LYS A 315 -20.67 -49.73 -28.35
CA LYS A 315 -19.89 -50.39 -29.41
C LYS A 315 -20.06 -49.70 -30.77
N LEU A 316 -21.25 -49.23 -31.11
CA LEU A 316 -21.54 -48.50 -32.34
C LEU A 316 -20.80 -47.17 -32.41
N CYS A 317 -20.74 -46.45 -31.29
CA CYS A 317 -20.15 -45.09 -31.20
C CYS A 317 -18.67 -45.12 -30.84
N GLN A 318 -18.13 -46.23 -30.32
CA GLN A 318 -16.77 -46.34 -29.76
C GLN A 318 -15.69 -45.85 -30.73
N HIS A 319 -15.74 -46.24 -32.01
CA HIS A 319 -14.82 -45.83 -33.03
C HIS A 319 -14.75 -44.29 -33.17
N VAL A 320 -15.90 -43.61 -33.07
CA VAL A 320 -15.95 -42.13 -33.15
C VAL A 320 -15.42 -41.52 -31.87
N PHE A 321 -15.80 -42.04 -30.72
CA PHE A 321 -15.34 -41.52 -29.42
C PHE A 321 -13.81 -41.53 -29.31
N GLU A 322 -13.17 -42.68 -29.67
CA GLU A 322 -11.75 -42.88 -29.59
C GLU A 322 -11.00 -42.08 -30.69
N ASN A 323 -11.34 -42.30 -31.98
CA ASN A 323 -10.60 -41.74 -33.10
C ASN A 323 -10.76 -40.21 -33.24
N LYS A 324 -11.93 -39.68 -32.89
CA LYS A 324 -12.20 -38.25 -32.91
C LYS A 324 -11.92 -37.60 -31.57
N LYS A 325 -11.42 -38.36 -30.57
CA LYS A 325 -11.09 -37.90 -29.22
C LYS A 325 -12.22 -37.10 -28.58
N LEU A 326 -13.49 -37.58 -28.75
CA LEU A 326 -14.65 -36.95 -28.13
C LEU A 326 -14.68 -37.28 -26.64
N PRO A 327 -14.60 -36.34 -25.71
CA PRO A 327 -14.75 -36.62 -24.29
C PRO A 327 -16.22 -37.01 -23.99
N VAL A 328 -16.40 -38.11 -23.26
CA VAL A 328 -17.73 -38.59 -22.84
C VAL A 328 -17.73 -38.81 -21.34
N PHE A 329 -18.68 -38.22 -20.68
CA PHE A 329 -18.75 -38.18 -19.23
C PHE A 329 -20.13 -38.69 -18.74
N ARG A 330 -20.18 -39.15 -17.49
CA ARG A 330 -21.41 -39.58 -16.84
C ARG A 330 -21.53 -38.97 -15.46
N ILE A 331 -22.74 -38.53 -15.13
CA ILE A 331 -23.10 -38.05 -13.80
C ILE A 331 -24.35 -38.81 -13.28
N GLU A 332 -24.37 -39.08 -11.98
CA GLU A 332 -25.52 -39.77 -11.33
C GLU A 332 -26.76 -38.85 -11.23
N GLY A 333 -26.57 -37.55 -11.13
CA GLY A 333 -27.62 -36.53 -11.08
C GLY A 333 -28.49 -36.52 -12.35
N ASN A 334 -29.76 -36.18 -12.22
CA ASN A 334 -30.63 -35.96 -13.35
C ASN A 334 -30.27 -34.64 -14.09
N THR A 335 -30.88 -34.45 -15.27
CA THR A 335 -30.59 -33.28 -16.13
C THR A 335 -30.83 -31.95 -15.42
N TRP A 336 -31.88 -31.85 -14.58
CA TRP A 336 -32.16 -30.61 -13.83
C TRP A 336 -31.11 -30.31 -12.75
N GLN A 337 -30.74 -31.31 -11.97
CA GLN A 337 -29.67 -31.18 -10.97
C GLN A 337 -28.33 -30.79 -11.64
N THR A 338 -28.05 -31.42 -12.77
CA THR A 338 -26.85 -31.06 -13.58
C THR A 338 -26.91 -29.65 -14.08
N ALA A 339 -28.06 -29.15 -14.54
CA ALA A 339 -28.24 -27.77 -14.98
C ALA A 339 -27.98 -26.77 -13.85
N LEU A 340 -28.51 -27.01 -12.66
CA LEU A 340 -28.28 -26.17 -11.49
C LEU A 340 -26.81 -26.18 -11.07
N SER A 341 -26.14 -27.33 -11.13
CA SER A 341 -24.72 -27.43 -10.81
C SER A 341 -23.86 -26.69 -11.84
N LEU A 342 -24.15 -26.85 -13.14
CA LEU A 342 -23.47 -26.09 -14.20
C LEU A 342 -23.67 -24.56 -14.06
N GLN A 343 -24.85 -24.15 -13.60
CA GLN A 343 -25.15 -22.74 -13.35
C GLN A 343 -24.28 -22.14 -12.24
N SER A 344 -23.86 -22.95 -11.27
CA SER A 344 -23.00 -22.53 -10.15
C SER A 344 -21.50 -22.60 -10.48
N PHE A 345 -21.13 -23.05 -11.70
CA PHE A 345 -19.74 -23.18 -12.09
C PHE A 345 -19.01 -21.82 -12.07
N ASN A 346 -17.81 -21.81 -11.50
CA ASN A 346 -16.99 -20.62 -11.45
C ASN A 346 -16.23 -20.43 -12.77
N LEU A 347 -16.54 -19.36 -13.50
CA LEU A 347 -15.93 -19.01 -14.79
C LEU A 347 -14.56 -18.33 -14.65
N GLU A 348 -14.04 -18.18 -13.44
CA GLU A 348 -12.69 -17.61 -13.24
C GLU A 348 -11.61 -18.51 -13.86
N VAL A 349 -10.48 -17.89 -14.18
CA VAL A 349 -9.38 -18.58 -14.86
C VAL A 349 -8.69 -19.55 -13.91
N PRO A 350 -8.59 -20.85 -14.25
CA PRO A 350 -7.77 -21.80 -13.49
C PRO A 350 -6.29 -21.47 -13.57
N VAL A 351 -5.53 -21.72 -12.49
CA VAL A 351 -4.08 -21.42 -12.42
C VAL A 351 -3.28 -22.20 -13.48
N ASP A 352 -3.73 -23.39 -13.80
CA ASP A 352 -3.06 -24.33 -14.74
C ASP A 352 -3.52 -24.18 -16.20
N ASP A 353 -4.49 -23.30 -16.49
CA ASP A 353 -4.98 -23.07 -17.86
C ASP A 353 -4.13 -22.04 -18.61
N LYS A 354 -2.91 -22.43 -18.97
CA LYS A 354 -1.92 -21.56 -19.60
C LYS A 354 -2.42 -20.92 -20.89
N GLU A 355 -3.10 -21.70 -21.75
CA GLU A 355 -3.61 -21.20 -23.03
C GLU A 355 -4.61 -20.08 -22.84
N ARG A 356 -5.57 -20.25 -21.93
CA ARG A 356 -6.55 -19.23 -21.61
C ARG A 356 -5.91 -17.98 -20.98
N ILE A 357 -4.91 -18.17 -20.12
CA ILE A 357 -4.15 -17.07 -19.52
C ILE A 357 -3.43 -16.26 -20.59
N GLU A 358 -2.73 -16.91 -21.53
CA GLU A 358 -2.04 -16.22 -22.62
C GLU A 358 -3.01 -15.50 -23.57
N ASN A 359 -4.15 -16.10 -23.88
CA ASN A 359 -5.19 -15.45 -24.69
C ASN A 359 -5.74 -14.19 -24.00
N ILE A 360 -6.00 -14.25 -22.69
CA ILE A 360 -6.45 -13.09 -21.89
C ILE A 360 -5.38 -11.99 -21.89
N LYS A 361 -4.13 -12.34 -21.60
CA LYS A 361 -3.00 -11.39 -21.58
C LYS A 361 -2.94 -10.63 -22.91
N ARG A 362 -2.94 -11.34 -24.03
CA ARG A 362 -2.85 -10.76 -25.38
C ARG A 362 -4.08 -9.90 -25.69
N TYR A 363 -5.28 -10.45 -25.51
CA TYR A 363 -6.52 -9.75 -25.89
C TYR A 363 -6.68 -8.43 -25.13
N ILE A 364 -6.44 -8.43 -23.84
CA ILE A 364 -6.59 -7.21 -23.04
C ILE A 364 -5.48 -6.21 -23.35
N SER A 365 -4.23 -6.66 -23.46
CA SER A 365 -3.11 -5.76 -23.77
C SER A 365 -3.29 -5.01 -25.10
N GLU A 366 -3.89 -5.64 -26.12
CA GLU A 366 -4.19 -5.04 -27.41
C GLU A 366 -5.31 -3.97 -27.36
N LYS A 367 -6.12 -3.96 -26.31
CA LYS A 367 -7.24 -3.03 -26.12
C LYS A 367 -6.90 -1.84 -25.22
N LEU A 368 -5.75 -1.85 -24.57
CA LEU A 368 -5.28 -0.72 -23.76
C LEU A 368 -4.90 0.46 -24.65
N ASP A 369 -5.21 1.66 -24.20
CA ASP A 369 -4.79 2.89 -24.90
C ASP A 369 -3.26 2.98 -24.94
N ALA A 370 -2.72 3.20 -26.13
CA ALA A 370 -1.27 3.23 -26.34
C ALA A 370 -0.61 4.42 -25.64
N ALA A 371 -1.27 5.58 -25.52
CA ALA A 371 -0.73 6.72 -24.81
C ALA A 371 -0.67 6.45 -23.32
N PHE A 372 -1.69 5.77 -22.76
CA PHE A 372 -1.69 5.31 -21.39
C PHE A 372 -0.49 4.38 -21.11
N VAL A 373 -0.32 3.31 -21.90
CA VAL A 373 0.77 2.35 -21.70
C VAL A 373 2.15 3.01 -21.85
N ASN A 374 2.34 3.85 -22.88
CA ASN A 374 3.61 4.58 -23.07
C ASN A 374 3.88 5.53 -21.89
N GLY A 375 2.85 6.27 -21.44
CA GLY A 375 2.95 7.17 -20.31
C GLY A 375 3.31 6.45 -18.99
N LEU A 376 3.00 5.15 -18.86
CA LEU A 376 3.41 4.35 -17.69
C LEU A 376 4.91 4.02 -17.70
N VAL A 377 5.49 3.80 -18.87
CA VAL A 377 6.91 3.42 -19.02
C VAL A 377 7.83 4.65 -19.00
N GLU A 378 7.33 5.81 -19.38
CA GLU A 378 8.09 7.06 -19.31
C GLU A 378 8.42 7.45 -17.88
N ALA A 379 9.57 8.13 -17.70
CA ALA A 379 9.97 8.63 -16.38
C ALA A 379 8.90 9.60 -15.84
N SER A 380 8.34 9.27 -14.70
CA SER A 380 7.35 10.13 -14.06
C SER A 380 8.02 11.40 -13.55
N SER A 381 7.54 12.56 -14.00
CA SER A 381 7.92 13.88 -13.47
C SER A 381 7.17 14.22 -12.17
N ARG A 382 6.33 13.32 -11.69
CA ARG A 382 5.53 13.53 -10.48
C ARG A 382 6.42 13.61 -9.25
N LEU A 383 6.16 14.62 -8.42
CA LEU A 383 6.75 14.70 -7.08
C LEU A 383 6.16 13.57 -6.22
N ARG A 384 7.04 12.69 -5.75
CA ARG A 384 6.63 11.62 -4.84
C ARG A 384 6.43 12.18 -3.44
N ARG A 385 5.40 11.70 -2.79
CA ARG A 385 5.10 11.99 -1.39
C ARG A 385 5.53 10.82 -0.53
N LEU A 386 6.19 11.12 0.57
CA LEU A 386 6.52 10.11 1.58
C LEU A 386 5.31 9.97 2.51
N SER A 387 4.57 8.89 2.38
CA SER A 387 3.40 8.60 3.21
C SER A 387 3.80 8.23 4.65
N PRO A 388 2.92 8.40 5.65
CA PRO A 388 3.21 8.00 7.02
C PRO A 388 3.64 6.53 7.19
N PRO A 389 2.97 5.53 6.59
CA PRO A 389 3.43 4.14 6.68
C PRO A 389 4.80 3.92 6.04
N ALA A 390 5.07 4.57 4.88
CA ALA A 390 6.37 4.50 4.23
C ALA A 390 7.47 5.16 5.07
N PHE A 391 7.17 6.27 5.72
CA PHE A 391 8.10 6.95 6.63
C PHE A 391 8.43 6.09 7.86
N ARG A 392 7.43 5.50 8.52
CA ARG A 392 7.65 4.61 9.67
C ARG A 392 8.47 3.38 9.29
N PHE A 393 8.17 2.76 8.16
CA PHE A 393 8.98 1.67 7.63
C PHE A 393 10.42 2.11 7.37
N GLN A 394 10.61 3.27 6.71
CA GLN A 394 11.96 3.81 6.43
C GLN A 394 12.73 4.12 7.71
N LEU A 395 12.09 4.71 8.72
CA LEU A 395 12.71 4.93 10.03
C LEU A 395 13.22 3.61 10.64
N THR A 396 12.40 2.57 10.59
CA THR A 396 12.78 1.25 11.11
C THR A 396 14.00 0.68 10.38
N GLU A 397 14.02 0.73 9.05
CA GLU A 397 15.13 0.22 8.23
C GLU A 397 16.43 1.04 8.43
N LEU A 398 16.34 2.36 8.47
CA LEU A 398 17.49 3.23 8.74
C LEU A 398 18.05 3.01 10.14
N ALA A 399 17.19 2.87 11.15
CA ALA A 399 17.60 2.59 12.52
C ALA A 399 18.27 1.21 12.66
N ARG A 400 17.71 0.18 12.01
CA ARG A 400 18.34 -1.15 11.93
C ARG A 400 19.74 -1.09 11.31
N ALA A 401 19.87 -0.38 10.20
CA ALA A 401 21.15 -0.21 9.52
C ALA A 401 22.16 0.57 10.39
N ALA A 402 21.70 1.51 11.20
CA ALA A 402 22.51 2.28 12.12
C ALA A 402 23.13 1.43 13.24
N ASN A 403 22.41 0.40 13.73
CA ASN A 403 22.83 -0.54 14.76
C ASN A 403 23.45 0.15 15.98
N LYS A 404 22.69 1.02 16.65
CA LYS A 404 23.17 1.92 17.71
C LYS A 404 22.68 1.51 19.11
N ARG A 405 23.43 1.96 20.12
CA ARG A 405 23.11 1.78 21.54
C ARG A 405 22.51 3.06 22.09
N ILE A 406 21.28 2.98 22.58
CA ILE A 406 20.55 4.15 23.09
C ILE A 406 20.29 3.99 24.58
N VAL A 407 20.76 4.96 25.38
CA VAL A 407 20.52 4.98 26.82
C VAL A 407 19.18 5.62 27.15
N LEU A 408 18.46 5.00 28.07
CA LEU A 408 17.14 5.38 28.56
C LEU A 408 17.23 5.63 30.07
N PRO A 409 17.40 6.90 30.50
CA PRO A 409 17.56 7.25 31.93
C PRO A 409 16.38 6.86 32.84
N GLU A 410 15.19 6.75 32.27
CA GLU A 410 13.94 6.38 32.96
C GLU A 410 13.69 4.88 32.75
N GLY A 411 14.66 4.05 33.11
CA GLY A 411 14.70 2.61 32.79
C GLY A 411 13.68 1.75 33.55
N ASP A 412 13.06 2.26 34.61
CA ASP A 412 12.02 1.60 35.40
C ASP A 412 10.59 2.04 35.00
N GLU A 413 10.47 2.99 34.06
CA GLU A 413 9.16 3.48 33.60
C GLU A 413 8.50 2.43 32.68
N PRO A 414 7.22 2.03 32.95
CA PRO A 414 6.56 0.95 32.21
C PRO A 414 6.51 1.11 30.69
N ARG A 415 6.27 2.31 30.16
CA ARG A 415 6.23 2.60 28.73
C ARG A 415 7.62 2.50 28.10
N THR A 416 8.64 2.98 28.82
CA THR A 416 10.05 2.90 28.41
C THR A 416 10.50 1.45 28.28
N ILE A 417 10.15 0.58 29.27
CA ILE A 417 10.44 -0.86 29.19
C ILE A 417 9.78 -1.51 27.99
N LYS A 418 8.48 -1.24 27.76
CA LYS A 418 7.76 -1.78 26.58
C LYS A 418 8.37 -1.30 25.26
N ALA A 419 8.72 -0.02 25.17
CA ALA A 419 9.36 0.54 23.99
C ALA A 419 10.74 -0.07 23.74
N ALA A 420 11.55 -0.29 24.79
CA ALA A 420 12.84 -0.96 24.68
C ALA A 420 12.70 -2.40 24.15
N ILE A 421 11.68 -3.14 24.64
CA ILE A 421 11.38 -4.51 24.16
C ILE A 421 11.04 -4.48 22.68
N LEU A 422 10.12 -3.59 22.25
CA LEU A 422 9.74 -3.44 20.84
C LEU A 422 10.92 -3.03 19.95
N CYS A 423 11.79 -2.14 20.43
CA CYS A 423 13.00 -1.74 19.70
C CYS A 423 13.96 -2.92 19.52
N ALA A 424 14.16 -3.72 20.57
CA ALA A 424 15.02 -4.90 20.50
C ALA A 424 14.45 -5.99 19.58
N GLU A 425 13.15 -6.28 19.69
CA GLU A 425 12.45 -7.26 18.84
C GLU A 425 12.47 -6.87 17.36
N ARG A 426 12.30 -5.57 17.07
CA ARG A 426 12.35 -5.03 15.70
C ARG A 426 13.76 -4.75 15.21
N GLY A 427 14.79 -4.92 16.07
CA GLY A 427 16.20 -4.64 15.76
C GLY A 427 16.49 -3.15 15.51
N ILE A 428 15.69 -2.23 16.08
CA ILE A 428 15.80 -0.76 15.90
C ILE A 428 17.05 -0.22 16.60
N ALA A 429 17.28 -0.65 17.84
CA ALA A 429 18.43 -0.24 18.65
C ALA A 429 18.67 -1.23 19.77
N GLU A 430 19.91 -1.29 20.29
CA GLU A 430 20.22 -1.86 21.59
C GLU A 430 19.88 -0.83 22.67
N CYS A 431 18.99 -1.17 23.60
CA CYS A 431 18.51 -0.24 24.62
C CYS A 431 19.20 -0.50 25.96
N ILE A 432 19.78 0.56 26.55
CA ILE A 432 20.41 0.54 27.88
C ILE A 432 19.48 1.24 28.88
N LEU A 433 18.86 0.46 29.76
CA LEU A 433 17.96 0.96 30.81
C LEU A 433 18.77 1.31 32.06
N LEU A 434 18.73 2.58 32.50
CA LEU A 434 19.34 3.01 33.75
C LEU A 434 18.30 2.88 34.88
N ALA A 435 18.37 1.77 35.61
CA ALA A 435 17.50 1.50 36.75
C ALA A 435 18.02 0.32 37.56
N ASN A 436 17.47 0.13 38.78
CA ASN A 436 17.73 -1.08 39.56
C ASN A 436 17.19 -2.33 38.82
N PRO A 437 18.00 -3.37 38.56
CA PRO A 437 17.59 -4.55 37.81
C PRO A 437 16.36 -5.29 38.38
N GLU A 438 16.25 -5.38 39.71
CA GLU A 438 15.12 -6.04 40.35
C GLU A 438 13.82 -5.24 40.16
N GLU A 439 13.90 -3.89 40.13
CA GLU A 439 12.78 -3.03 39.90
C GLU A 439 12.30 -3.15 38.44
N VAL A 440 13.21 -3.13 37.46
CA VAL A 440 12.89 -3.34 36.05
C VAL A 440 12.19 -4.68 35.82
N LYS A 441 12.70 -5.74 36.47
CA LYS A 441 12.09 -7.08 36.41
C LYS A 441 10.67 -7.07 36.99
N ARG A 442 10.47 -6.46 38.15
CA ARG A 442 9.18 -6.35 38.83
C ARG A 442 8.16 -5.59 37.95
N VAL A 443 8.59 -4.47 37.37
CA VAL A 443 7.72 -3.66 36.49
C VAL A 443 7.40 -4.43 35.21
N ALA A 444 8.36 -5.09 34.56
CA ALA A 444 8.12 -5.90 33.37
C ALA A 444 7.09 -7.01 33.64
N GLU A 445 7.24 -7.75 34.75
CA GLU A 445 6.30 -8.79 35.18
C GLU A 445 4.90 -8.22 35.42
N SER A 446 4.77 -7.05 36.05
CA SER A 446 3.49 -6.38 36.28
C SER A 446 2.79 -5.99 34.98
N GLN A 447 3.55 -5.74 33.92
CA GLN A 447 3.05 -5.39 32.60
C GLN A 447 2.84 -6.61 31.68
N GLY A 448 3.10 -7.82 32.19
CA GLY A 448 2.97 -9.07 31.42
C GLY A 448 3.99 -9.23 30.29
N VAL A 449 5.12 -8.52 30.36
CA VAL A 449 6.19 -8.57 29.36
C VAL A 449 7.48 -9.18 29.93
N LYS A 450 8.33 -9.69 29.04
CA LYS A 450 9.65 -10.24 29.42
C LYS A 450 10.75 -9.47 28.68
N LEU A 451 11.85 -9.21 29.38
CA LEU A 451 13.03 -8.64 28.76
C LEU A 451 13.58 -9.62 27.71
N VAL A 452 13.96 -9.08 26.56
CA VAL A 452 14.49 -9.83 25.41
C VAL A 452 15.97 -9.50 25.18
N LYS A 453 16.63 -10.27 24.34
CA LYS A 453 18.01 -9.98 23.90
C LYS A 453 18.05 -8.62 23.19
N GLY A 454 19.07 -7.81 23.47
CA GLY A 454 19.20 -6.43 22.94
C GLY A 454 18.79 -5.36 23.96
N ILE A 455 18.47 -5.76 25.21
CA ILE A 455 18.26 -4.86 26.33
C ILE A 455 19.32 -5.14 27.39
N THR A 456 19.99 -4.08 27.82
CA THR A 456 20.94 -4.11 28.93
C THR A 456 20.39 -3.26 30.07
N VAL A 457 20.32 -3.81 31.29
CA VAL A 457 19.93 -3.05 32.48
C VAL A 457 21.21 -2.73 33.25
N VAL A 458 21.44 -1.45 33.53
CA VAL A 458 22.58 -0.94 34.28
C VAL A 458 22.10 -0.31 35.58
N ASP A 459 22.55 -0.84 36.72
CA ASP A 459 22.28 -0.23 38.01
C ASP A 459 23.08 1.05 38.16
N PRO A 460 22.44 2.23 38.24
CA PRO A 460 23.12 3.51 38.39
C PRO A 460 24.06 3.55 39.56
N ALA A 461 23.70 2.94 40.70
CA ALA A 461 24.53 2.92 41.89
C ALA A 461 25.88 2.23 41.69
N SER A 462 25.95 1.26 40.80
CA SER A 462 27.18 0.50 40.54
C SER A 462 28.19 1.21 39.64
N VAL A 463 27.73 2.23 38.85
CA VAL A 463 28.56 2.86 37.79
C VAL A 463 28.86 4.34 38.02
N ARG A 464 28.09 5.03 38.87
CA ARG A 464 28.17 6.51 39.08
C ARG A 464 29.59 7.00 39.37
N GLU A 465 30.32 6.30 40.26
CA GLU A 465 31.65 6.70 40.70
C GLU A 465 32.66 6.78 39.55
N ASN A 466 32.46 5.98 38.49
CA ASN A 466 33.34 5.95 37.32
C ASN A 466 33.36 7.29 36.54
N TYR A 467 32.33 8.13 36.71
CA TYR A 467 32.18 9.38 35.95
C TYR A 467 32.48 10.63 36.74
N VAL A 468 32.72 10.50 38.09
CA VAL A 468 32.96 11.67 38.97
C VAL A 468 34.15 12.49 38.48
N ALA A 469 35.32 11.87 38.32
CA ALA A 469 36.55 12.56 37.89
C ALA A 469 36.35 13.26 36.53
N ARG A 470 35.73 12.57 35.58
CA ARG A 470 35.50 13.15 34.25
C ARG A 470 34.51 14.32 34.25
N LEU A 471 33.43 14.24 35.04
CA LEU A 471 32.47 15.33 35.19
C LEU A 471 33.12 16.57 35.82
N VAL A 472 33.99 16.39 36.86
CA VAL A 472 34.80 17.43 37.48
C VAL A 472 35.71 18.09 36.43
N GLU A 473 36.42 17.31 35.61
CA GLU A 473 37.28 17.81 34.54
C GLU A 473 36.50 18.68 33.53
N LEU A 474 35.42 18.17 33.01
CA LEU A 474 34.57 18.84 32.00
C LEU A 474 33.97 20.15 32.51
N ARG A 475 33.69 20.25 33.80
CA ARG A 475 33.03 21.36 34.43
C ARG A 475 33.91 22.17 35.38
N LYS A 476 35.24 21.92 35.39
CA LYS A 476 36.23 22.61 36.23
C LYS A 476 36.13 24.12 36.17
N ALA A 477 35.97 24.67 34.94
CA ALA A 477 35.86 26.12 34.73
C ALA A 477 34.56 26.73 35.34
N LYS A 478 33.60 25.91 35.74
CA LYS A 478 32.38 26.32 36.43
C LYS A 478 32.39 25.97 37.93
N GLY A 479 33.56 25.62 38.49
CA GLY A 479 33.73 25.36 39.92
C GLY A 479 33.19 24.01 40.39
N MET A 480 33.07 23.00 39.53
CA MET A 480 32.63 21.66 39.88
C MET A 480 33.59 20.97 40.82
N THR A 481 33.11 20.52 41.98
CA THR A 481 33.86 19.69 42.95
C THR A 481 33.45 18.23 42.86
N GLU A 482 34.23 17.31 43.43
CA GLU A 482 33.85 15.91 43.46
C GLU A 482 32.51 15.63 44.20
N THR A 483 32.28 16.38 45.30
CA THR A 483 31.02 16.24 46.05
C THR A 483 29.83 16.65 45.20
N MET A 484 29.94 17.80 44.50
CA MET A 484 28.89 18.29 43.58
C MET A 484 28.70 17.31 42.39
N ALA A 485 29.79 16.73 41.90
CA ALA A 485 29.68 15.77 40.80
C ALA A 485 28.97 14.49 41.23
N ARG A 486 29.25 13.95 42.44
CA ARG A 486 28.53 12.79 42.99
C ARG A 486 27.05 13.09 43.15
N GLU A 487 26.68 14.26 43.69
CA GLU A 487 25.31 14.69 43.85
C GLU A 487 24.60 14.82 42.47
N GLN A 488 25.23 15.44 41.49
CA GLN A 488 24.65 15.55 40.12
C GLN A 488 24.48 14.19 39.43
N LEU A 489 25.38 13.25 39.66
CA LEU A 489 25.31 11.91 39.08
C LEU A 489 24.21 11.02 39.71
N GLU A 490 23.54 11.48 40.77
CA GLU A 490 22.32 10.82 41.29
C GLU A 490 21.15 10.97 40.29
N ASP A 491 21.16 12.03 39.46
CA ASP A 491 20.24 12.18 38.36
C ASP A 491 20.66 11.26 37.18
N ASN A 492 19.78 10.31 36.82
CA ASN A 492 20.05 9.36 35.75
C ASN A 492 20.21 10.03 34.39
N VAL A 493 19.63 11.23 34.15
CA VAL A 493 19.86 11.98 32.91
C VAL A 493 21.30 12.49 32.84
N VAL A 494 21.86 12.96 33.95
CA VAL A 494 23.28 13.35 34.05
C VAL A 494 24.17 12.14 33.83
N LEU A 495 23.86 11.02 34.47
CA LEU A 495 24.59 9.76 34.32
C LEU A 495 24.58 9.28 32.85
N GLY A 496 23.40 9.19 32.23
CA GLY A 496 23.28 8.80 30.82
C GLY A 496 24.00 9.76 29.87
N THR A 497 23.99 11.07 30.20
CA THR A 497 24.77 12.08 29.46
C THR A 497 26.28 11.83 29.56
N MET A 498 26.77 11.41 30.71
CA MET A 498 28.18 11.07 30.89
C MET A 498 28.55 9.78 30.15
N MET A 499 27.68 8.76 30.12
CA MET A 499 27.87 7.57 29.30
C MET A 499 27.93 7.93 27.81
N LEU A 500 27.07 8.84 27.37
CA LEU A 500 27.07 9.37 25.99
C LEU A 500 28.38 10.14 25.70
N GLU A 501 28.84 10.99 26.62
CA GLU A 501 30.11 11.71 26.47
C GLU A 501 31.29 10.73 26.35
N ALA A 502 31.31 9.67 27.15
CA ALA A 502 32.34 8.64 27.15
C ALA A 502 32.31 7.69 25.94
N ASN A 503 31.37 7.82 25.00
CA ASN A 503 31.13 6.92 23.86
C ASN A 503 30.73 5.47 24.25
N GLU A 504 30.20 5.26 25.44
CA GLU A 504 29.67 3.96 25.87
C GLU A 504 28.30 3.68 25.28
N VAL A 505 27.60 4.74 24.90
CA VAL A 505 26.34 4.74 24.17
C VAL A 505 26.40 5.74 23.04
N ASP A 506 25.51 5.59 22.06
CA ASP A 506 25.51 6.40 20.83
C ASP A 506 24.47 7.51 20.87
N GLY A 507 23.45 7.42 21.74
CA GLY A 507 22.42 8.42 21.91
C GLY A 507 21.68 8.28 23.24
N LEU A 508 20.89 9.32 23.58
CA LEU A 508 20.09 9.39 24.80
C LEU A 508 18.67 9.80 24.49
N VAL A 509 17.69 9.11 25.09
CA VAL A 509 16.26 9.45 25.04
C VAL A 509 15.70 9.49 26.46
N SER A 510 15.09 10.61 26.86
CA SER A 510 14.46 10.80 28.17
C SER A 510 13.27 11.75 28.05
N GLY A 511 12.47 11.92 29.11
CA GLY A 511 11.37 12.88 29.18
C GLY A 511 10.00 12.23 29.38
N ALA A 512 9.91 10.90 29.51
CA ALA A 512 8.67 10.22 29.83
C ALA A 512 8.14 10.61 31.23
N VAL A 513 9.06 10.93 32.17
CA VAL A 513 8.77 11.39 33.54
C VAL A 513 9.37 12.79 33.78
N HIS A 514 10.60 13.01 33.29
CA HIS A 514 11.31 14.28 33.45
C HIS A 514 10.69 15.42 32.63
N THR A 515 10.96 16.66 33.05
CA THR A 515 10.61 17.85 32.26
C THR A 515 11.64 18.04 31.13
N THR A 516 11.23 18.68 30.04
CA THR A 516 12.13 19.06 28.93
C THR A 516 13.39 19.78 29.41
N ALA A 517 13.27 20.68 30.41
CA ALA A 517 14.43 21.37 30.97
C ALA A 517 15.39 20.42 31.65
N ASN A 518 14.91 19.39 32.37
CA ASN A 518 15.76 18.41 33.04
C ASN A 518 16.43 17.46 32.03
N THR A 519 15.76 17.11 30.95
CA THR A 519 16.32 16.28 29.88
C THR A 519 17.38 17.01 29.08
N ILE A 520 17.18 18.30 28.75
CA ILE A 520 18.06 19.03 27.80
C ILE A 520 19.23 19.70 28.52
N ARG A 521 19.07 20.20 29.75
CA ARG A 521 20.10 20.98 30.46
C ARG A 521 21.42 20.22 30.66
N PRO A 522 21.46 18.96 31.15
CA PRO A 522 22.70 18.21 31.30
C PRO A 522 23.45 18.02 29.98
N PRO A 523 22.82 17.55 28.88
CA PRO A 523 23.48 17.47 27.58
C PRO A 523 24.01 18.80 27.05
N MET A 524 23.24 19.90 27.18
CA MET A 524 23.72 21.21 26.79
C MET A 524 25.01 21.64 27.51
N GLN A 525 25.15 21.25 28.77
CA GLN A 525 26.29 21.58 29.59
C GLN A 525 27.52 20.68 29.35
N ILE A 526 27.29 19.42 29.02
CA ILE A 526 28.33 18.37 28.93
C ILE A 526 28.67 18.08 27.46
N ILE A 527 27.65 17.77 26.62
CA ILE A 527 27.83 17.44 25.20
C ILE A 527 28.07 18.70 24.36
N LYS A 528 27.32 19.77 24.62
CA LYS A 528 27.35 21.06 23.90
C LYS A 528 26.88 20.96 22.44
N THR A 529 26.98 22.08 21.71
CA THR A 529 26.63 22.16 20.29
C THR A 529 27.69 21.47 19.41
N ALA A 530 27.23 21.02 18.24
CA ALA A 530 28.10 20.49 17.19
C ALA A 530 29.06 21.60 16.65
N PRO A 531 30.22 21.23 16.13
CA PRO A 531 31.11 22.22 15.47
C PRO A 531 30.35 22.92 14.33
N GLY A 532 30.37 24.25 14.34
CA GLY A 532 29.67 25.09 13.35
C GLY A 532 28.19 25.38 13.70
N SER A 533 27.64 24.80 14.73
CA SER A 533 26.30 25.10 15.23
C SER A 533 26.37 26.08 16.40
N SER A 534 25.66 27.20 16.29
CA SER A 534 25.57 28.23 17.34
C SER A 534 24.35 28.02 18.26
N ILE A 535 23.38 27.26 17.81
CA ILE A 535 22.10 27.06 18.47
C ILE A 535 21.65 25.60 18.43
N ILE A 536 20.91 25.20 19.46
CA ILE A 536 20.14 23.93 19.47
C ILE A 536 18.70 24.27 19.13
N SER A 537 18.09 23.52 18.22
CA SER A 537 16.70 23.68 17.82
C SER A 537 15.96 22.35 17.84
N SER A 538 14.69 22.34 17.44
CA SER A 538 13.88 21.14 17.40
C SER A 538 13.03 21.06 16.14
N ILE A 539 12.72 19.83 15.73
CA ILE A 539 11.71 19.58 14.71
C ILE A 539 10.70 18.53 15.16
N PHE A 540 9.50 18.60 14.57
CA PHE A 540 8.51 17.55 14.59
C PHE A 540 8.26 17.04 13.17
N PHE A 541 8.14 15.73 13.03
CA PHE A 541 7.60 15.12 11.83
C PHE A 541 6.08 15.00 11.97
N MET A 542 5.36 15.71 11.14
CA MET A 542 3.90 15.75 11.12
C MET A 542 3.39 14.74 10.09
N LEU A 543 2.73 13.69 10.55
CA LEU A 543 2.25 12.60 9.70
C LEU A 543 0.83 12.93 9.21
N LEU A 544 0.73 13.64 8.07
CA LEU A 544 -0.54 13.94 7.42
C LEU A 544 -1.04 12.69 6.68
N PRO A 545 -2.31 12.62 6.28
CA PRO A 545 -2.86 11.40 5.67
C PRO A 545 -2.08 10.87 4.44
N ASP A 546 -1.49 11.76 3.65
CA ASP A 546 -0.83 11.44 2.38
C ASP A 546 0.66 11.83 2.32
N GLN A 547 1.20 12.49 3.35
CA GLN A 547 2.58 12.96 3.37
C GLN A 547 3.10 13.24 4.78
N VAL A 548 4.42 13.31 4.90
CA VAL A 548 5.10 13.73 6.14
C VAL A 548 5.74 15.09 5.93
N LEU A 549 5.45 16.02 6.84
CA LEU A 549 6.00 17.37 6.87
C LEU A 549 6.92 17.56 8.08
N VAL A 550 7.85 18.51 7.98
CA VAL A 550 8.77 18.87 9.06
C VAL A 550 8.43 20.28 9.57
N TYR A 551 8.18 20.39 10.88
CA TYR A 551 7.90 21.67 11.55
C TYR A 551 9.02 22.00 12.52
N GLY A 552 9.64 23.18 12.42
CA GLY A 552 10.71 23.67 13.29
C GLY A 552 10.71 25.22 13.45
N ASP A 553 11.22 25.81 14.52
CA ASP A 553 11.41 25.23 15.85
C ASP A 553 10.10 25.25 16.64
N CYS A 554 9.81 24.17 17.34
CA CYS A 554 8.55 24.05 18.05
C CYS A 554 8.70 23.77 19.56
N ALA A 555 9.94 23.63 20.08
CA ALA A 555 10.16 23.23 21.47
C ALA A 555 11.30 23.94 22.22
N VAL A 556 12.21 24.63 21.57
CA VAL A 556 13.46 25.09 22.19
C VAL A 556 13.62 26.61 22.25
N ASN A 557 13.54 27.34 21.13
CA ASN A 557 13.93 28.74 21.08
C ASN A 557 12.74 29.70 21.12
N PRO A 558 12.54 30.46 22.22
CA PRO A 558 11.39 31.35 22.38
C PRO A 558 11.28 32.41 21.29
N ASP A 559 12.36 33.13 21.01
CA ASP A 559 12.41 34.22 20.03
C ASP A 559 13.83 34.27 19.36
N PRO A 560 14.04 33.46 18.31
CA PRO A 560 15.34 33.44 17.63
C PRO A 560 15.57 34.69 16.81
N THR A 561 16.87 35.16 16.75
CA THR A 561 17.28 36.23 15.84
C THR A 561 17.19 35.76 14.38
N ALA A 562 17.33 36.66 13.41
CA ALA A 562 17.35 36.34 12.00
C ALA A 562 18.45 35.31 11.64
N GLU A 563 19.67 35.48 12.22
CA GLU A 563 20.78 34.53 12.04
C GLU A 563 20.47 33.15 12.62
N GLN A 564 19.88 33.10 13.82
CA GLN A 564 19.47 31.88 14.48
C GLN A 564 18.34 31.18 13.70
N LEU A 565 17.38 31.96 13.21
CA LEU A 565 16.26 31.42 12.41
C LEU A 565 16.75 30.84 11.08
N ALA A 566 17.75 31.48 10.44
CA ALA A 566 18.42 30.96 9.26
C ALA A 566 19.13 29.62 9.55
N GLU A 567 19.80 29.52 10.70
CA GLU A 567 20.45 28.27 11.12
C GLU A 567 19.45 27.17 11.41
N ILE A 568 18.34 27.47 12.07
CA ILE A 568 17.21 26.52 12.29
C ILE A 568 16.70 25.99 10.95
N ALA A 569 16.54 26.86 9.95
CA ALA A 569 16.09 26.47 8.61
C ALA A 569 17.06 25.47 7.94
N ILE A 570 18.36 25.73 8.02
CA ILE A 570 19.40 24.87 7.46
C ILE A 570 19.45 23.53 8.19
N GLN A 571 19.46 23.52 9.53
CA GLN A 571 19.44 22.31 10.34
C GLN A 571 18.21 21.46 10.02
N SER A 572 17.03 22.09 9.89
CA SER A 572 15.78 21.40 9.59
C SER A 572 15.74 20.81 8.18
N ALA A 573 16.36 21.48 7.20
CA ALA A 573 16.51 20.95 5.84
C ALA A 573 17.44 19.74 5.81
N GLU A 574 18.56 19.79 6.52
CA GLU A 574 19.49 18.66 6.63
C GLU A 574 18.86 17.47 7.33
N SER A 575 18.16 17.71 8.42
CA SER A 575 17.40 16.68 9.10
C SER A 575 16.33 16.07 8.18
N ALA A 576 15.51 16.87 7.51
CA ALA A 576 14.51 16.37 6.57
C ALA A 576 15.14 15.44 5.51
N LYS A 577 16.25 15.84 4.92
CA LYS A 577 17.00 15.06 3.93
C LYS A 577 17.51 13.74 4.49
N SER A 578 18.04 13.72 5.70
CA SER A 578 18.55 12.54 6.38
C SER A 578 17.46 11.48 6.65
N PHE A 579 16.23 11.96 6.80
CA PHE A 579 15.04 11.11 6.99
C PHE A 579 14.24 10.87 5.69
N GLY A 580 14.86 11.16 4.52
CA GLY A 580 14.30 10.82 3.21
C GLY A 580 13.21 11.78 2.71
N ILE A 581 13.06 12.94 3.34
CA ILE A 581 12.16 14.02 2.90
C ILE A 581 12.95 15.01 2.05
N ASP A 582 12.51 15.25 0.81
CA ASP A 582 13.12 16.27 -0.06
C ASP A 582 12.84 17.68 0.50
N PRO A 583 13.85 18.43 0.97
CA PRO A 583 13.62 19.65 1.72
C PRO A 583 13.24 20.82 0.81
N LYS A 584 12.01 21.30 0.95
CA LYS A 584 11.52 22.57 0.39
C LYS A 584 11.08 23.43 1.56
N VAL A 585 11.94 24.38 1.93
CA VAL A 585 11.85 25.12 3.19
C VAL A 585 11.04 26.40 3.02
N ALA A 586 9.90 26.47 3.69
CA ALA A 586 9.08 27.67 3.78
C ALA A 586 9.38 28.41 5.10
N MET A 587 9.87 29.63 5.00
CA MET A 587 10.04 30.54 6.13
C MET A 587 8.70 31.23 6.40
N ILE A 588 8.00 30.78 7.46
CA ILE A 588 6.62 31.14 7.73
C ILE A 588 6.47 32.53 8.34
N SER A 589 5.48 33.25 7.85
CA SER A 589 5.09 34.58 8.33
C SER A 589 3.59 34.80 8.08
N TYR A 590 3.02 35.81 8.70
CA TYR A 590 1.69 36.31 8.33
C TYR A 590 1.67 37.08 6.98
N SER A 591 2.84 37.27 6.38
CA SER A 591 3.02 37.94 5.08
C SER A 591 3.58 37.01 4.03
N THR A 592 3.14 37.17 2.77
CA THR A 592 3.77 36.55 1.59
C THR A 592 4.45 37.65 0.78
N GLY A 593 5.77 37.54 0.64
CA GLY A 593 6.59 38.57 -0.05
C GLY A 593 6.46 39.94 0.59
N SER A 594 5.89 40.91 -0.11
CA SER A 594 5.70 42.30 0.32
C SER A 594 4.25 42.60 0.77
N SER A 595 3.38 41.60 0.98
CA SER A 595 1.98 41.83 1.32
C SER A 595 1.75 42.41 2.71
N GLY A 596 2.72 42.27 3.63
CA GLY A 596 2.69 42.81 4.97
C GLY A 596 4.04 43.48 5.35
N SER A 597 4.03 44.22 6.45
CA SER A 597 5.22 44.88 7.02
C SER A 597 5.21 44.76 8.54
N GLY A 598 6.36 44.81 9.16
CA GLY A 598 6.55 44.74 10.61
C GLY A 598 7.86 44.05 10.96
N ALA A 599 8.29 44.19 12.22
CA ALA A 599 9.55 43.63 12.69
C ALA A 599 9.67 42.12 12.46
N ASP A 600 8.58 41.37 12.66
CA ASP A 600 8.56 39.93 12.45
C ASP A 600 8.70 39.55 10.97
N VAL A 601 8.10 40.35 10.05
CA VAL A 601 8.25 40.13 8.60
C VAL A 601 9.68 40.39 8.17
N GLU A 602 10.32 41.49 8.65
CA GLU A 602 11.69 41.82 8.34
C GLU A 602 12.68 40.79 8.90
N LYS A 603 12.43 40.28 10.13
CA LYS A 603 13.19 39.14 10.69
C LYS A 603 13.19 37.92 9.77
N VAL A 604 12.00 37.53 9.29
CA VAL A 604 11.86 36.35 8.38
C VAL A 604 12.50 36.61 7.02
N LYS A 605 12.37 37.81 6.45
CA LYS A 605 13.06 38.19 5.19
C LYS A 605 14.58 38.10 5.34
N GLU A 606 15.11 38.65 6.41
CA GLU A 606 16.57 38.65 6.65
C GLU A 606 17.07 37.22 6.90
N ALA A 607 16.35 36.43 7.69
CA ALA A 607 16.66 35.01 7.90
C ALA A 607 16.64 34.20 6.58
N THR A 608 15.66 34.46 5.71
CA THR A 608 15.59 33.84 4.38
C THR A 608 16.79 34.19 3.51
N ARG A 609 17.18 35.48 3.51
CA ARG A 609 18.37 35.98 2.76
C ARG A 609 19.64 35.28 3.26
N ILE A 610 19.87 35.26 4.57
CA ILE A 610 21.03 34.63 5.20
C ILE A 610 21.09 33.14 4.89
N ALA A 611 19.96 32.43 4.99
CA ALA A 611 19.89 31.00 4.71
C ALA A 611 20.24 30.69 3.25
N LYS A 612 19.69 31.45 2.29
CA LYS A 612 20.02 31.32 0.85
C LYS A 612 21.51 31.62 0.55
N GLU A 613 22.10 32.57 1.22
CA GLU A 613 23.52 32.88 1.05
C GLU A 613 24.43 31.78 1.60
N LYS A 614 24.10 31.24 2.78
CA LYS A 614 24.87 30.14 3.40
C LYS A 614 24.71 28.80 2.67
N ARG A 615 23.52 28.53 2.13
CA ARG A 615 23.17 27.25 1.47
C ARG A 615 22.40 27.50 0.17
N PRO A 616 23.08 27.95 -0.89
CA PRO A 616 22.44 28.20 -2.19
C PRO A 616 21.94 26.92 -2.90
N ASP A 617 22.35 25.75 -2.43
CA ASP A 617 21.93 24.43 -2.90
C ASP A 617 20.55 24.01 -2.39
N LEU A 618 20.05 24.65 -1.30
CA LEU A 618 18.77 24.32 -0.70
C LEU A 618 17.64 25.20 -1.27
N LEU A 619 16.47 24.57 -1.50
CA LEU A 619 15.26 25.31 -1.86
C LEU A 619 14.65 25.92 -0.59
N ILE A 620 14.95 27.19 -0.35
CA ILE A 620 14.44 27.95 0.80
C ILE A 620 13.76 29.21 0.27
N ASP A 621 12.55 29.52 0.72
CA ASP A 621 11.85 30.73 0.35
C ASP A 621 10.99 31.29 1.48
N GLY A 622 10.78 32.61 1.45
CA GLY A 622 10.00 33.35 2.45
C GLY A 622 10.22 34.86 2.40
N PRO A 623 9.39 35.61 3.11
CA PRO A 623 8.30 35.17 3.98
C PRO A 623 7.13 34.58 3.19
N LEU A 624 6.54 33.51 3.68
CA LEU A 624 5.37 32.85 3.11
C LEU A 624 4.29 32.65 4.18
N GLN A 625 3.04 32.96 3.81
CA GLN A 625 1.89 32.54 4.61
C GLN A 625 1.74 31.03 4.55
N TYR A 626 1.18 30.42 5.60
CA TYR A 626 1.04 28.97 5.69
C TYR A 626 0.22 28.39 4.53
N ASP A 627 -0.91 29.03 4.18
CA ASP A 627 -1.75 28.64 3.04
C ASP A 627 -1.01 28.70 1.69
N ALA A 628 -0.19 29.74 1.50
CA ALA A 628 0.64 29.89 0.31
C ALA A 628 1.77 28.84 0.24
N ALA A 629 2.28 28.40 1.39
CA ALA A 629 3.31 27.36 1.44
C ALA A 629 2.76 25.97 1.10
N VAL A 630 1.48 25.69 1.46
CA VAL A 630 0.87 24.34 1.34
C VAL A 630 0.03 24.19 0.08
N MET A 631 -0.75 25.21 -0.30
CA MET A 631 -1.77 25.12 -1.36
C MET A 631 -1.26 25.66 -2.69
N GLU A 632 -1.23 24.80 -3.70
CA GLU A 632 -0.74 25.15 -5.05
C GLU A 632 -1.50 26.32 -5.68
N ASP A 633 -2.83 26.36 -5.52
CA ASP A 633 -3.67 27.41 -6.11
C ASP A 633 -3.41 28.77 -5.44
N VAL A 634 -3.20 28.78 -4.12
CA VAL A 634 -2.85 29.98 -3.36
C VAL A 634 -1.45 30.44 -3.75
N ALA A 635 -0.51 29.50 -3.88
CA ALA A 635 0.86 29.77 -4.32
C ALA A 635 0.91 30.43 -5.69
N ARG A 636 0.16 29.91 -6.66
CA ARG A 636 0.06 30.50 -8.01
C ARG A 636 -0.40 31.96 -7.99
N SER A 637 -1.27 32.31 -7.06
CA SER A 637 -1.78 33.66 -6.91
C SER A 637 -0.84 34.59 -6.14
N LYS A 638 -0.30 34.12 -5.00
CA LYS A 638 0.46 34.95 -4.06
C LYS A 638 1.97 34.92 -4.26
N ALA A 639 2.53 33.83 -4.79
CA ALA A 639 3.97 33.61 -4.95
C ALA A 639 4.29 32.78 -6.22
N PRO A 640 3.88 33.23 -7.43
CA PRO A 640 3.98 32.42 -8.66
C PRO A 640 5.41 32.05 -9.06
N ASN A 641 6.41 32.78 -8.61
CA ASN A 641 7.82 32.55 -8.92
C ASN A 641 8.58 31.81 -7.81
N SER A 642 7.90 31.41 -6.73
CA SER A 642 8.53 30.71 -5.63
C SER A 642 8.79 29.25 -5.97
N PRO A 643 10.02 28.74 -5.77
CA PRO A 643 10.30 27.30 -5.98
C PRO A 643 9.79 26.43 -4.82
N VAL A 644 9.23 27.03 -3.77
CA VAL A 644 8.79 26.37 -2.54
C VAL A 644 7.29 26.46 -2.33
N ALA A 645 6.68 27.60 -2.65
CA ALA A 645 5.28 27.83 -2.40
C ALA A 645 4.37 26.74 -3.06
N GLY A 646 3.37 26.28 -2.33
CA GLY A 646 2.42 25.25 -2.75
C GLY A 646 2.96 23.82 -2.69
N GLN A 647 4.23 23.64 -2.31
CA GLN A 647 4.87 22.32 -2.27
C GLN A 647 5.91 22.20 -1.13
N ALA A 648 5.81 23.07 -0.12
CA ALA A 648 6.70 23.06 1.03
C ALA A 648 6.62 21.73 1.79
N THR A 649 7.78 21.24 2.23
CA THR A 649 7.91 20.03 3.06
C THR A 649 8.50 20.33 4.43
N VAL A 650 9.18 21.49 4.57
CA VAL A 650 9.77 21.97 5.82
C VAL A 650 9.24 23.36 6.12
N PHE A 651 8.70 23.56 7.32
CA PHE A 651 8.05 24.80 7.76
C PHE A 651 8.81 25.37 8.95
N ILE A 652 9.38 26.56 8.79
CA ILE A 652 10.14 27.22 9.85
C ILE A 652 9.33 28.38 10.39
N PHE A 653 9.01 28.30 11.67
CA PHE A 653 8.18 29.29 12.38
C PHE A 653 9.04 30.39 12.99
N PRO A 654 8.57 31.66 12.99
CA PRO A 654 9.37 32.82 13.39
C PRO A 654 9.71 32.87 14.88
N ASP A 655 8.91 32.17 15.71
CA ASP A 655 9.05 32.13 17.16
C ASP A 655 8.38 30.86 17.73
N LEU A 656 8.66 30.56 19.00
CA LEU A 656 8.17 29.36 19.67
C LEU A 656 6.65 29.37 19.90
N ASN A 657 6.04 30.53 20.11
CA ASN A 657 4.58 30.62 20.29
C ASN A 657 3.89 30.15 19.00
N THR A 658 4.36 30.64 17.87
CA THR A 658 3.86 30.26 16.55
C THR A 658 4.10 28.78 16.28
N GLY A 659 5.32 28.28 16.45
CA GLY A 659 5.68 26.88 16.17
C GLY A 659 4.95 25.89 17.08
N ASN A 660 5.00 26.12 18.40
CA ASN A 660 4.37 25.24 19.39
C ASN A 660 2.84 25.21 19.26
N THR A 661 2.21 26.36 19.05
CA THR A 661 0.77 26.45 18.87
C THR A 661 0.33 25.77 17.58
N THR A 662 1.06 26.02 16.47
CA THR A 662 0.71 25.49 15.14
C THR A 662 0.79 23.96 15.09
N TYR A 663 1.91 23.34 15.57
CA TYR A 663 2.00 21.89 15.48
C TYR A 663 0.93 21.21 16.34
N LYS A 664 0.64 21.75 17.55
CA LYS A 664 -0.42 21.21 18.42
C LYS A 664 -1.80 21.40 17.81
N ALA A 665 -2.08 22.56 17.23
CA ALA A 665 -3.35 22.82 16.56
C ALA A 665 -3.57 21.86 15.39
N VAL A 666 -2.58 21.68 14.53
CA VAL A 666 -2.65 20.75 13.40
C VAL A 666 -2.79 19.31 13.89
N GLN A 667 -1.96 18.90 14.86
CA GLN A 667 -2.02 17.55 15.43
C GLN A 667 -3.40 17.22 16.01
N ARG A 668 -3.96 18.11 16.81
CA ARG A 668 -5.22 17.85 17.54
C ARG A 668 -6.46 18.06 16.68
N SER A 669 -6.46 19.07 15.80
CA SER A 669 -7.63 19.37 14.96
C SER A 669 -7.81 18.37 13.81
N ALA A 670 -6.73 17.80 13.32
CA ALA A 670 -6.75 16.81 12.23
C ALA A 670 -6.51 15.36 12.73
N ASP A 671 -6.46 15.15 14.05
CA ASP A 671 -6.21 13.83 14.67
C ASP A 671 -4.97 13.13 14.10
N LEU A 672 -3.88 13.87 13.98
CA LEU A 672 -2.64 13.40 13.37
C LEU A 672 -1.66 12.89 14.42
N VAL A 673 -0.81 11.96 13.99
CA VAL A 673 0.38 11.56 14.74
C VAL A 673 1.51 12.55 14.43
N SER A 674 2.23 13.00 15.45
CA SER A 674 3.48 13.74 15.30
C SER A 674 4.61 13.00 16.02
N ILE A 675 5.77 12.88 15.36
CA ILE A 675 6.97 12.24 15.94
C ILE A 675 7.96 13.34 16.28
N GLY A 676 8.37 13.40 17.53
CA GLY A 676 9.29 14.42 18.06
C GLY A 676 8.95 14.84 19.49
N PRO A 677 9.62 15.88 20.03
CA PRO A 677 10.60 16.73 19.34
C PRO A 677 11.93 16.01 19.11
N MET A 678 12.47 16.11 17.92
CA MET A 678 13.84 15.73 17.62
C MET A 678 14.75 16.95 17.74
N LEU A 679 15.77 16.88 18.61
CA LEU A 679 16.71 17.97 18.81
C LEU A 679 17.79 17.98 17.73
N GLN A 680 18.19 19.17 17.32
CA GLN A 680 19.21 19.43 16.28
C GLN A 680 20.33 20.32 16.82
N GLY A 681 21.50 20.26 16.20
CA GLY A 681 22.63 21.15 16.54
C GLY A 681 23.45 20.70 17.75
N MET A 682 23.16 19.55 18.38
CA MET A 682 23.99 18.95 19.40
C MET A 682 25.14 18.11 18.81
N ARG A 683 26.28 18.07 19.48
CA ARG A 683 27.44 17.26 19.07
C ARG A 683 27.16 15.75 19.09
N LYS A 684 26.25 15.31 19.94
CA LYS A 684 25.77 13.91 20.01
C LYS A 684 24.26 13.88 20.18
N PRO A 685 23.58 12.83 19.68
CA PRO A 685 22.13 12.77 19.68
C PRO A 685 21.54 12.67 21.10
N VAL A 686 20.69 13.60 21.41
CA VAL A 686 19.85 13.60 22.60
C VAL A 686 18.45 14.02 22.19
N ASN A 687 17.45 13.27 22.57
CA ASN A 687 16.06 13.62 22.27
C ASN A 687 15.17 13.57 23.51
N ASP A 688 14.21 14.49 23.52
CA ASP A 688 13.23 14.65 24.61
C ASP A 688 11.91 13.97 24.24
N LEU A 689 11.21 13.51 25.25
CA LEU A 689 9.86 12.92 25.14
C LEU A 689 8.84 13.86 25.78
N SER A 690 7.60 13.78 25.33
CA SER A 690 6.48 14.33 26.09
C SER A 690 6.18 13.40 27.28
N ARG A 691 5.82 13.96 28.44
CA ARG A 691 5.33 13.19 29.59
C ARG A 691 4.07 12.38 29.28
N GLY A 692 3.32 12.79 28.26
CA GLY A 692 2.17 12.05 27.72
C GLY A 692 2.51 11.13 26.54
N ALA A 693 3.77 10.86 26.26
CA ALA A 693 4.19 9.99 25.17
C ALA A 693 3.62 8.57 25.33
N LEU A 694 3.16 8.01 24.23
CA LEU A 694 2.76 6.61 24.13
C LEU A 694 3.99 5.74 23.86
N VAL A 695 3.83 4.42 23.97
CA VAL A 695 4.93 3.47 23.71
C VAL A 695 5.51 3.64 22.31
N ASP A 696 4.66 3.82 21.29
CA ASP A 696 5.12 4.02 19.91
C ASP A 696 5.89 5.33 19.72
N ASP A 697 5.50 6.42 20.43
CA ASP A 697 6.25 7.69 20.40
C ASP A 697 7.68 7.49 20.90
N ILE A 698 7.84 6.67 21.97
CA ILE A 698 9.16 6.34 22.53
C ILE A 698 9.96 5.51 21.51
N VAL A 699 9.34 4.49 20.91
CA VAL A 699 9.99 3.63 19.89
C VAL A 699 10.50 4.48 18.72
N TYR A 700 9.68 5.38 18.18
CA TYR A 700 10.10 6.23 17.07
C TYR A 700 11.15 7.27 17.49
N THR A 701 11.09 7.79 18.71
CA THR A 701 12.14 8.69 19.21
C THR A 701 13.49 7.97 19.38
N ILE A 702 13.48 6.70 19.84
CA ILE A 702 14.67 5.84 19.87
C ILE A 702 15.21 5.64 18.44
N ALA A 703 14.33 5.36 17.47
CA ALA A 703 14.72 5.19 16.07
C ALA A 703 15.35 6.47 15.49
N LEU A 704 14.73 7.63 15.71
CA LEU A 704 15.28 8.94 15.31
C LEU A 704 16.67 9.16 15.90
N THR A 705 16.85 8.87 17.20
CA THR A 705 18.11 9.02 17.92
C THR A 705 19.20 8.12 17.35
N ALA A 706 18.86 6.86 17.04
CA ALA A 706 19.78 5.91 16.41
C ALA A 706 20.23 6.37 15.01
N ILE A 707 19.32 6.92 14.21
CA ILE A 707 19.63 7.46 12.88
C ILE A 707 20.52 8.70 12.99
N GLN A 708 20.21 9.64 13.91
CA GLN A 708 21.06 10.81 14.17
C GLN A 708 22.48 10.41 14.59
N ALA A 709 22.67 9.32 15.31
CA ALA A 709 23.98 8.84 15.72
C ALA A 709 24.87 8.36 14.56
N THR A 710 24.38 8.36 13.32
CA THR A 710 25.16 8.07 12.10
C THR A 710 25.62 9.32 11.37
N GLN A 711 25.12 10.49 11.75
CA GLN A 711 25.44 11.80 11.17
C GLN A 711 26.62 12.45 11.89
#